data_e203e828d2eba1fbf42ec57feb261d98
#
_entry.id   e203e828d2eba1fbf42ec57feb261d98
#
_cell.length_a   1.000
_cell.length_b   1.000
_cell.length_c   1.000
_cell.angle_alpha   90.00
_cell.angle_beta   90.00
_cell.angle_gamma   90.00
#
_symmetry.space_group_name_H-M   'P 1'
#
loop_
_entity.id
_entity.type
_entity.pdbx_description
1 polymer ?
#
loop_
_entity_poly.entity_id
_entity_poly.type
_entity_poly.pdbx_seq_one_letter_code
_entity_poly.pdbx_strand_id
1 'polypeptide(L)'
;MSKIKILAIPSDKFGVGKFRILDPFRYIGDNYSDEIHVDISFNPEDNDDFFKDYNVVVFHSFVVPTTHEANIARIKWLKEKGIKTVMDIDDLWFVDMRHPMYHQVKEHKIGEKKIEMLRLVDHITTTTTIFANTIKEKLGLKNTTIFPNAVNDEEPQFQPKPFKSDKIRFGWLGGSCMTPDTEILTDNGWIRFDQLDKTEKVATLNPNTNEIEYHKPSGYICEPFKGNLNCGKNKLIEYEVTPNHNMYASEIKHLGHKKLNLGLVQSEKIHGKNFHVKRDAIWNGIEKEFFTLPSIEFYEELELETSEIDNIISKKFIKTTRLFNKYGNEKEFEMDDWLKFFGFWMAEGWTSKTKGLHQVGIAQIKDNNYLETMFNLLEKMGFKPIYSKDKKQIRIFDKQLWYYLSQFGYANDKFIPKDLKELSSRQLNIFLEWFINGDGNIENNIYKRKRAWSSSKSLIDDLQEISLKIGLPSTIKNRGKRTSYIKGRQIINQFDSYQINFSKNPNISKHNKSTPLVKSNEQYQRYYNGFVYCVEVTNHIIYVRRNGKPFWIGNSHLHDLELLRNGISSIQHEKPENTQFVLCGFDTRGTVSEFNPDTKQVTQRPIKPEETVWYKYEQIFTDNYRVTNPTYETYLKSFTPSPEYKDDNETYRRRWTLDVAKYAINYNYFDISLAPLAESHFNANKSQLKVIEAGFHKKALIASNVKPYNLDLISAVDSGKFNDKGNALLVDPNRNHKDWGKHMKRLVDNPNMIEDLGNRLYETVKDKFALRNVCKDRVEFFKTITQ
;
A
#
# COMPACT_ATOMS: atom_id res chain seq x y z
N MET A 1 -12.54 -54.23 -2.91
CA MET A 1 -12.60 -53.09 -3.85
C MET A 1 -11.20 -52.55 -4.00
N SER A 2 -10.79 -52.17 -5.20
CA SER A 2 -9.49 -51.49 -5.36
C SER A 2 -9.50 -50.16 -4.62
N LYS A 3 -8.41 -49.83 -3.92
CA LYS A 3 -8.23 -48.63 -3.18
C LYS A 3 -8.35 -47.40 -4.11
N ILE A 4 -9.13 -46.37 -3.71
CA ILE A 4 -9.30 -45.16 -4.50
C ILE A 4 -8.01 -44.31 -4.38
N LYS A 5 -7.40 -43.95 -5.49
CA LYS A 5 -6.21 -43.09 -5.54
C LYS A 5 -6.60 -41.65 -5.85
N ILE A 6 -6.29 -40.73 -4.96
CA ILE A 6 -6.60 -39.32 -5.09
C ILE A 6 -5.31 -38.49 -5.17
N LEU A 7 -5.23 -37.63 -6.19
CA LEU A 7 -4.23 -36.56 -6.22
C LEU A 7 -4.88 -35.26 -5.73
N ALA A 8 -4.32 -34.67 -4.69
CA ALA A 8 -4.76 -33.41 -4.11
C ALA A 8 -3.76 -32.28 -4.44
N ILE A 9 -4.23 -31.20 -5.06
CA ILE A 9 -3.39 -30.09 -5.55
C ILE A 9 -3.81 -28.81 -4.83
N PRO A 10 -3.08 -28.37 -3.77
CA PRO A 10 -3.35 -27.13 -3.07
C PRO A 10 -2.81 -25.92 -3.84
N SER A 11 -3.48 -24.76 -3.71
CA SER A 11 -3.00 -23.50 -4.30
C SER A 11 -1.79 -22.91 -3.58
N ASP A 12 -1.67 -23.18 -2.28
CA ASP A 12 -0.65 -22.62 -1.38
C ASP A 12 -0.44 -23.49 -0.14
N LYS A 13 0.57 -23.14 0.67
CA LYS A 13 0.88 -23.81 1.95
C LYS A 13 0.25 -23.14 3.17
N PHE A 14 -0.52 -22.07 2.97
CA PHE A 14 -1.04 -21.21 4.01
C PHE A 14 -2.57 -21.32 4.10
N GLY A 15 -3.22 -20.34 4.71
CA GLY A 15 -4.63 -20.28 5.02
C GLY A 15 -5.57 -21.13 4.16
N VAL A 16 -5.77 -20.75 2.90
CA VAL A 16 -6.71 -21.43 2.01
C VAL A 16 -6.26 -22.85 1.68
N GLY A 17 -5.02 -23.01 1.21
CA GLY A 17 -4.46 -24.33 0.89
C GLY A 17 -4.46 -25.26 2.09
N LYS A 18 -4.18 -24.75 3.32
CA LYS A 18 -4.21 -25.53 4.56
C LYS A 18 -5.62 -26.06 4.84
N PHE A 19 -6.59 -25.17 5.00
CA PHE A 19 -7.95 -25.57 5.42
C PHE A 19 -8.76 -26.29 4.34
N ARG A 20 -8.48 -26.03 3.06
CA ARG A 20 -9.27 -26.62 1.96
C ARG A 20 -8.71 -27.94 1.46
N ILE A 21 -7.38 -28.07 1.39
CA ILE A 21 -6.73 -29.22 0.78
C ILE A 21 -5.79 -29.95 1.75
N LEU A 22 -4.80 -29.24 2.36
CA LEU A 22 -3.75 -29.92 3.09
C LEU A 22 -4.25 -30.69 4.31
N ASP A 23 -4.96 -30.04 5.23
CA ASP A 23 -5.43 -30.68 6.45
C ASP A 23 -6.45 -31.79 6.14
N PRO A 24 -7.49 -31.55 5.29
CA PRO A 24 -8.45 -32.62 4.96
C PRO A 24 -7.82 -33.82 4.28
N PHE A 25 -6.93 -33.61 3.31
CA PHE A 25 -6.38 -34.75 2.56
C PHE A 25 -5.26 -35.47 3.31
N ARG A 26 -4.51 -34.81 4.19
CA ARG A 26 -3.62 -35.47 5.15
C ARG A 26 -4.42 -36.34 6.10
N TYR A 27 -5.48 -35.78 6.71
CA TYR A 27 -6.34 -36.51 7.62
C TYR A 27 -6.95 -37.75 6.97
N ILE A 28 -7.42 -37.62 5.71
CA ILE A 28 -7.94 -38.77 4.94
C ILE A 28 -6.85 -39.81 4.68
N GLY A 29 -5.67 -39.38 4.25
CA GLY A 29 -4.53 -40.27 4.01
C GLY A 29 -4.10 -41.05 5.26
N ASP A 30 -4.13 -40.38 6.44
CA ASP A 30 -3.71 -40.98 7.70
C ASP A 30 -4.80 -41.91 8.30
N ASN A 31 -6.08 -41.55 8.23
CA ASN A 31 -7.16 -42.23 8.96
C ASN A 31 -8.02 -43.15 8.09
N TYR A 32 -7.97 -43.04 6.77
CA TYR A 32 -8.74 -43.87 5.81
C TYR A 32 -7.82 -44.56 4.79
N SER A 33 -6.59 -44.82 5.21
CA SER A 33 -5.54 -45.38 4.38
C SER A 33 -5.88 -46.74 3.79
N ASP A 34 -6.77 -47.50 4.38
CA ASP A 34 -7.24 -48.80 3.88
C ASP A 34 -8.16 -48.67 2.64
N GLU A 35 -8.85 -47.53 2.52
CA GLU A 35 -9.87 -47.31 1.50
C GLU A 35 -9.39 -46.32 0.44
N ILE A 36 -8.65 -45.29 0.83
CA ILE A 36 -8.19 -44.18 0.00
C ILE A 36 -6.68 -44.01 0.13
N HIS A 37 -6.00 -43.88 -1.00
CA HIS A 37 -4.61 -43.41 -1.09
C HIS A 37 -4.61 -41.98 -1.54
N VAL A 38 -3.88 -41.10 -0.85
CA VAL A 38 -3.78 -39.68 -1.12
C VAL A 38 -2.34 -39.27 -1.40
N ASP A 39 -2.12 -38.68 -2.57
CA ASP A 39 -0.91 -37.95 -2.89
C ASP A 39 -1.18 -36.43 -2.91
N ILE A 40 -0.25 -35.62 -2.38
CA ILE A 40 -0.37 -34.16 -2.36
C ILE A 40 0.78 -33.57 -3.17
N SER A 41 0.44 -32.80 -4.22
CA SER A 41 1.44 -32.14 -5.06
C SER A 41 1.15 -30.65 -5.20
N PHE A 42 2.17 -29.81 -4.99
CA PHE A 42 2.08 -28.35 -5.22
C PHE A 42 2.44 -27.95 -6.65
N ASN A 43 3.22 -28.80 -7.34
CA ASN A 43 3.70 -28.57 -8.69
C ASN A 43 3.54 -29.85 -9.51
N PRO A 44 2.32 -30.26 -9.86
CA PRO A 44 2.10 -31.41 -10.71
C PRO A 44 2.72 -31.20 -12.10
N GLU A 45 3.39 -32.24 -12.60
CA GLU A 45 3.95 -32.21 -13.94
C GLU A 45 2.83 -32.30 -14.99
N ASP A 46 2.89 -31.49 -16.04
CA ASP A 46 1.91 -31.51 -17.12
C ASP A 46 2.23 -32.61 -18.14
N ASN A 47 2.22 -33.84 -17.68
CA ASN A 47 2.38 -35.03 -18.56
C ASN A 47 1.37 -36.12 -18.17
N ASP A 48 1.11 -37.01 -19.09
CA ASP A 48 0.08 -38.06 -18.94
C ASP A 48 0.48 -39.11 -17.90
N ASP A 49 1.76 -39.46 -17.82
CA ASP A 49 2.27 -40.46 -16.88
C ASP A 49 2.08 -40.04 -15.43
N PHE A 50 2.14 -38.76 -15.14
CA PHE A 50 1.93 -38.24 -13.80
C PHE A 50 0.49 -38.47 -13.30
N PHE A 51 -0.51 -38.40 -14.20
CA PHE A 51 -1.92 -38.42 -13.80
C PHE A 51 -2.60 -39.80 -14.00
N LYS A 52 -2.07 -40.67 -14.83
CA LYS A 52 -2.76 -41.88 -15.33
C LYS A 52 -3.21 -42.88 -14.27
N ASP A 53 -2.56 -42.91 -13.12
CA ASP A 53 -2.79 -43.90 -12.07
C ASP A 53 -3.79 -43.44 -10.98
N TYR A 54 -4.32 -42.20 -11.08
CA TYR A 54 -5.29 -41.66 -10.14
C TYR A 54 -6.73 -41.96 -10.61
N ASN A 55 -7.61 -42.13 -9.61
CA ASN A 55 -9.05 -42.22 -9.85
C ASN A 55 -9.72 -40.86 -9.79
N VAL A 56 -9.16 -39.97 -8.93
CA VAL A 56 -9.69 -38.62 -8.70
C VAL A 56 -8.54 -37.62 -8.62
N VAL A 57 -8.71 -36.46 -9.27
CA VAL A 57 -7.85 -35.28 -9.12
C VAL A 57 -8.65 -34.16 -8.48
N VAL A 58 -8.27 -33.76 -7.28
CA VAL A 58 -8.86 -32.63 -6.53
C VAL A 58 -7.90 -31.45 -6.56
N PHE A 59 -8.36 -30.28 -6.97
CA PHE A 59 -7.49 -29.11 -7.07
C PHE A 59 -8.18 -27.82 -6.64
N HIS A 60 -7.38 -26.90 -6.08
CA HIS A 60 -7.79 -25.56 -5.79
C HIS A 60 -7.08 -24.60 -6.75
N SER A 61 -7.83 -23.88 -7.58
CA SER A 61 -7.38 -22.89 -8.55
C SER A 61 -6.77 -23.41 -9.86
N PHE A 62 -5.96 -24.45 -9.87
CA PHE A 62 -5.34 -25.00 -11.08
C PHE A 62 -5.07 -26.51 -10.95
N VAL A 63 -5.04 -27.22 -12.07
CA VAL A 63 -4.61 -28.63 -12.16
C VAL A 63 -3.11 -28.72 -12.42
N VAL A 64 -2.59 -27.82 -13.27
CA VAL A 64 -1.17 -27.69 -13.60
C VAL A 64 -0.74 -26.22 -13.45
N PRO A 65 0.47 -25.95 -12.94
CA PRO A 65 0.92 -24.59 -12.66
C PRO A 65 1.39 -23.82 -13.92
N THR A 66 0.58 -23.86 -14.97
CA THR A 66 0.89 -23.33 -16.30
C THR A 66 -0.25 -22.41 -16.80
N THR A 67 -0.51 -22.37 -18.10
CA THR A 67 -1.53 -21.49 -18.70
C THR A 67 -2.95 -21.98 -18.41
N HIS A 68 -3.94 -21.10 -18.63
CA HIS A 68 -5.36 -21.49 -18.54
C HIS A 68 -5.71 -22.56 -19.58
N GLU A 69 -5.20 -22.41 -20.80
CA GLU A 69 -5.43 -23.33 -21.91
C GLU A 69 -4.89 -24.74 -21.60
N ALA A 70 -3.70 -24.82 -20.95
CA ALA A 70 -3.15 -26.09 -20.48
C ALA A 70 -4.02 -26.72 -19.39
N ASN A 71 -4.54 -25.92 -18.45
CA ASN A 71 -5.47 -26.43 -17.44
C ASN A 71 -6.76 -26.97 -18.07
N ILE A 72 -7.34 -26.27 -19.06
CA ILE A 72 -8.51 -26.74 -19.81
C ILE A 72 -8.20 -28.05 -20.55
N ALA A 73 -7.05 -28.11 -21.24
CA ALA A 73 -6.63 -29.29 -21.93
C ALA A 73 -6.44 -30.48 -20.98
N ARG A 74 -5.79 -30.26 -19.84
CA ARG A 74 -5.56 -31.28 -18.82
C ARG A 74 -6.86 -31.78 -18.18
N ILE A 75 -7.81 -30.90 -17.86
CA ILE A 75 -9.13 -31.31 -17.34
C ILE A 75 -9.87 -32.17 -18.37
N LYS A 76 -9.86 -31.82 -19.66
CA LYS A 76 -10.48 -32.62 -20.73
C LYS A 76 -9.83 -33.96 -20.85
N TRP A 77 -8.49 -34.03 -20.87
CA TRP A 77 -7.75 -35.29 -20.94
C TRP A 77 -8.06 -36.22 -19.74
N LEU A 78 -8.08 -35.68 -18.51
CA LEU A 78 -8.46 -36.44 -17.31
C LEU A 78 -9.85 -37.08 -17.48
N LYS A 79 -10.80 -36.30 -17.96
CA LYS A 79 -12.16 -36.75 -18.20
C LYS A 79 -12.24 -37.83 -19.27
N GLU A 80 -11.50 -37.68 -20.39
CA GLU A 80 -11.39 -38.68 -21.44
C GLU A 80 -10.80 -40.01 -20.94
N LYS A 81 -9.91 -39.94 -19.95
CA LYS A 81 -9.35 -41.14 -19.30
C LYS A 81 -10.23 -41.73 -18.19
N GLY A 82 -11.41 -41.14 -17.95
CA GLY A 82 -12.30 -41.57 -16.88
C GLY A 82 -11.85 -41.17 -15.45
N ILE A 83 -10.83 -40.31 -15.33
CA ILE A 83 -10.33 -39.80 -14.05
C ILE A 83 -11.25 -38.66 -13.59
N LYS A 84 -11.86 -38.80 -12.43
CA LYS A 84 -12.79 -37.79 -11.91
C LYS A 84 -12.07 -36.50 -11.51
N THR A 85 -12.63 -35.38 -11.89
CA THR A 85 -12.10 -34.07 -11.58
C THR A 85 -12.97 -33.33 -10.59
N VAL A 86 -12.37 -32.84 -9.50
CA VAL A 86 -13.04 -32.05 -8.45
C VAL A 86 -12.33 -30.74 -8.29
N MET A 87 -13.03 -29.64 -8.53
CA MET A 87 -12.49 -28.29 -8.29
C MET A 87 -13.04 -27.73 -6.98
N ASP A 88 -12.15 -27.47 -6.05
CA ASP A 88 -12.48 -26.81 -4.78
C ASP A 88 -12.38 -25.29 -4.92
N ILE A 89 -13.36 -24.58 -4.33
CA ILE A 89 -13.41 -23.11 -4.37
C ILE A 89 -13.92 -22.52 -3.06
N ASP A 90 -13.28 -21.46 -2.59
CA ASP A 90 -13.56 -20.84 -1.29
C ASP A 90 -13.96 -19.36 -1.37
N ASP A 91 -13.59 -18.64 -2.43
CA ASP A 91 -13.90 -17.25 -2.67
C ASP A 91 -14.66 -17.01 -3.97
N LEU A 92 -15.58 -16.04 -3.95
CA LEU A 92 -16.34 -15.62 -5.13
C LEU A 92 -15.46 -14.72 -6.04
N TRP A 93 -15.44 -15.03 -7.35
CA TRP A 93 -14.69 -14.23 -8.35
C TRP A 93 -15.54 -13.14 -9.03
N PHE A 94 -16.79 -12.98 -8.64
CA PHE A 94 -17.64 -11.85 -9.02
C PHE A 94 -17.68 -10.89 -7.85
N VAL A 95 -16.71 -10.01 -7.83
CA VAL A 95 -16.58 -8.98 -6.81
C VAL A 95 -17.31 -7.71 -7.25
N ASP A 96 -17.90 -6.96 -6.32
CA ASP A 96 -18.51 -5.67 -6.62
C ASP A 96 -17.45 -4.57 -6.83
N MET A 97 -17.88 -3.42 -7.36
CA MET A 97 -16.97 -2.31 -7.70
C MET A 97 -16.17 -1.76 -6.51
N ARG A 98 -16.61 -1.99 -5.28
CA ARG A 98 -15.91 -1.57 -4.06
C ARG A 98 -14.84 -2.56 -3.64
N HIS A 99 -14.84 -3.76 -4.23
CA HIS A 99 -13.83 -4.76 -3.92
C HIS A 99 -12.51 -4.41 -4.60
N PRO A 100 -11.35 -4.47 -3.90
CA PRO A 100 -10.04 -4.13 -4.47
C PRO A 100 -9.71 -4.90 -5.76
N MET A 101 -10.23 -6.11 -5.89
CA MET A 101 -10.01 -7.01 -7.03
C MET A 101 -11.02 -6.84 -8.17
N TYR A 102 -12.02 -5.94 -8.04
CA TYR A 102 -13.14 -5.86 -9.00
C TYR A 102 -12.68 -5.73 -10.46
N HIS A 103 -11.83 -4.75 -10.72
CA HIS A 103 -11.36 -4.49 -12.09
C HIS A 103 -10.54 -5.66 -12.63
N GLN A 104 -9.70 -6.26 -11.80
CA GLN A 104 -8.88 -7.40 -12.18
C GLN A 104 -9.70 -8.65 -12.46
N VAL A 105 -10.62 -9.00 -11.56
CA VAL A 105 -11.51 -10.15 -11.75
C VAL A 105 -12.28 -9.99 -13.05
N LYS A 106 -12.76 -8.77 -13.33
CA LYS A 106 -13.53 -8.47 -14.52
C LYS A 106 -12.68 -8.45 -15.79
N GLU A 107 -11.50 -7.86 -15.74
CA GLU A 107 -10.59 -7.70 -16.88
C GLU A 107 -9.95 -9.02 -17.29
N HIS A 108 -9.45 -9.77 -16.31
CA HIS A 108 -8.81 -11.07 -16.58
C HIS A 108 -9.81 -12.16 -16.79
N LYS A 109 -11.10 -11.81 -16.77
CA LYS A 109 -12.17 -12.79 -16.83
C LYS A 109 -11.88 -13.95 -15.87
N ILE A 110 -11.31 -13.62 -14.68
CA ILE A 110 -10.98 -14.67 -13.70
C ILE A 110 -12.22 -15.45 -13.37
N GLY A 111 -13.36 -14.74 -13.23
CA GLY A 111 -14.65 -15.35 -13.07
C GLY A 111 -14.99 -16.26 -14.23
N GLU A 112 -14.90 -15.76 -15.47
CA GLU A 112 -15.24 -16.52 -16.68
C GLU A 112 -14.32 -17.73 -16.87
N LYS A 113 -13.00 -17.59 -16.65
CA LYS A 113 -12.04 -18.70 -16.72
C LYS A 113 -12.29 -19.75 -15.65
N LYS A 114 -12.55 -19.32 -14.41
CA LYS A 114 -12.93 -20.26 -13.35
C LYS A 114 -14.26 -20.94 -13.68
N ILE A 115 -15.25 -20.21 -14.20
CA ILE A 115 -16.51 -20.80 -14.67
C ILE A 115 -16.27 -21.81 -15.80
N GLU A 116 -15.38 -21.51 -16.73
CA GLU A 116 -15.03 -22.45 -17.81
C GLU A 116 -14.47 -23.74 -17.24
N MET A 117 -13.53 -23.67 -16.29
CA MET A 117 -13.03 -24.87 -15.60
C MET A 117 -14.13 -25.57 -14.79
N LEU A 118 -14.94 -24.80 -14.04
CA LEU A 118 -16.05 -25.34 -13.24
C LEU A 118 -17.11 -26.05 -14.08
N ARG A 119 -17.31 -25.64 -15.34
CA ARG A 119 -18.21 -26.32 -16.30
C ARG A 119 -17.64 -27.59 -16.87
N LEU A 120 -16.31 -27.74 -16.84
CA LEU A 120 -15.62 -28.91 -17.37
C LEU A 120 -15.42 -30.00 -16.33
N VAL A 121 -15.23 -29.63 -15.06
CA VAL A 121 -15.02 -30.62 -13.99
C VAL A 121 -16.29 -31.44 -13.72
N ASP A 122 -16.10 -32.62 -13.15
CA ASP A 122 -17.20 -33.51 -12.82
C ASP A 122 -17.93 -33.02 -11.58
N HIS A 123 -17.20 -32.46 -10.58
CA HIS A 123 -17.76 -31.99 -9.33
C HIS A 123 -17.09 -30.70 -8.86
N ILE A 124 -17.84 -29.91 -8.09
CA ILE A 124 -17.38 -28.66 -7.45
C ILE A 124 -17.55 -28.83 -5.95
N THR A 125 -16.55 -28.42 -5.17
CA THR A 125 -16.67 -28.31 -3.72
C THR A 125 -16.48 -26.87 -3.25
N THR A 126 -17.23 -26.44 -2.23
CA THR A 126 -17.20 -25.08 -1.71
C THR A 126 -17.48 -25.01 -0.22
N THR A 127 -17.41 -23.80 0.37
CA THR A 127 -17.40 -23.60 1.83
C THR A 127 -18.76 -23.45 2.48
N THR A 128 -19.70 -22.76 1.83
CA THR A 128 -20.98 -22.37 2.45
C THR A 128 -22.18 -22.60 1.54
N THR A 129 -23.36 -22.72 2.15
CA THR A 129 -24.63 -22.82 1.40
C THR A 129 -24.89 -21.61 0.51
N ILE A 130 -24.48 -20.41 0.96
CA ILE A 130 -24.66 -19.17 0.18
C ILE A 130 -23.80 -19.24 -1.08
N PHE A 131 -22.54 -19.67 -0.94
CA PHE A 131 -21.66 -19.77 -2.07
C PHE A 131 -22.10 -20.87 -3.04
N ALA A 132 -22.51 -22.04 -2.53
CA ALA A 132 -23.07 -23.10 -3.35
C ALA A 132 -24.33 -22.65 -4.12
N ASN A 133 -25.24 -21.92 -3.48
CA ASN A 133 -26.41 -21.34 -4.14
C ASN A 133 -26.01 -20.30 -5.18
N THR A 134 -25.02 -19.45 -4.90
CA THR A 134 -24.50 -18.49 -5.89
C THR A 134 -23.96 -19.21 -7.12
N ILE A 135 -23.22 -20.33 -6.96
CA ILE A 135 -22.73 -21.16 -8.07
C ILE A 135 -23.89 -21.76 -8.85
N LYS A 136 -24.85 -22.34 -8.16
CA LYS A 136 -26.00 -22.99 -8.78
C LYS A 136 -26.91 -22.01 -9.51
N GLU A 137 -27.27 -20.91 -8.87
CA GLU A 137 -28.22 -19.93 -9.41
C GLU A 137 -27.62 -19.04 -10.50
N LYS A 138 -26.41 -18.52 -10.26
CA LYS A 138 -25.76 -17.59 -11.20
C LYS A 138 -25.03 -18.27 -12.34
N LEU A 139 -24.52 -19.50 -12.15
CA LEU A 139 -23.71 -20.20 -13.13
C LEU A 139 -24.42 -21.40 -13.75
N GLY A 140 -25.57 -21.83 -13.20
CA GLY A 140 -26.32 -22.99 -13.63
C GLY A 140 -25.63 -24.34 -13.36
N LEU A 141 -24.63 -24.35 -12.43
CA LEU A 141 -23.83 -25.54 -12.15
C LEU A 141 -24.43 -26.32 -10.97
N LYS A 142 -24.94 -27.56 -11.28
CA LYS A 142 -25.69 -28.37 -10.31
C LYS A 142 -24.81 -29.29 -9.45
N ASN A 143 -23.66 -29.71 -9.94
CA ASN A 143 -22.78 -30.69 -9.28
C ASN A 143 -21.88 -29.97 -8.24
N THR A 144 -22.50 -29.38 -7.24
CA THR A 144 -21.81 -28.62 -6.19
C THR A 144 -22.12 -29.22 -4.82
N THR A 145 -21.05 -29.62 -4.12
CA THR A 145 -21.10 -30.17 -2.77
C THR A 145 -20.46 -29.18 -1.78
N ILE A 146 -21.03 -29.09 -0.59
CA ILE A 146 -20.55 -28.17 0.46
C ILE A 146 -19.64 -28.97 1.40
N PHE A 147 -18.36 -28.57 1.45
CA PHE A 147 -17.43 -28.96 2.51
C PHE A 147 -16.95 -27.69 3.19
N PRO A 148 -17.44 -27.38 4.40
CA PRO A 148 -17.04 -26.18 5.10
C PRO A 148 -15.55 -26.21 5.44
N ASN A 149 -14.97 -25.05 5.77
CA ASN A 149 -13.67 -25.03 6.44
C ASN A 149 -13.80 -25.79 7.76
N ALA A 150 -12.81 -26.63 8.04
CA ALA A 150 -12.84 -27.50 9.21
C ALA A 150 -11.59 -27.28 10.06
N VAL A 151 -11.72 -27.51 11.35
CA VAL A 151 -10.66 -27.39 12.33
C VAL A 151 -10.30 -28.78 12.84
N ASN A 152 -9.02 -29.10 12.84
CA ASN A 152 -8.53 -30.30 13.52
C ASN A 152 -8.49 -30.02 15.04
N ASP A 153 -9.53 -30.39 15.73
CA ASP A 153 -9.69 -30.19 17.17
C ASP A 153 -8.73 -31.04 18.03
N GLU A 154 -7.98 -31.96 17.42
CA GLU A 154 -6.89 -32.69 18.06
C GLU A 154 -5.56 -31.92 18.03
N GLU A 155 -5.42 -30.93 17.15
CA GLU A 155 -4.24 -30.08 17.15
C GLU A 155 -4.14 -29.22 18.41
N PRO A 156 -2.97 -29.11 19.05
CA PRO A 156 -2.79 -28.34 20.30
C PRO A 156 -3.23 -26.87 20.21
N GLN A 157 -3.18 -26.26 19.03
CA GLN A 157 -3.57 -24.86 18.81
C GLN A 157 -5.08 -24.64 18.92
N PHE A 158 -5.90 -25.69 18.73
CA PHE A 158 -7.37 -25.63 18.81
C PHE A 158 -7.91 -26.23 20.10
N GLN A 159 -7.04 -26.63 21.03
CA GLN A 159 -7.41 -27.11 22.34
C GLN A 159 -7.52 -25.95 23.33
N PRO A 160 -8.72 -25.65 23.89
CA PRO A 160 -8.90 -24.56 24.84
C PRO A 160 -8.02 -24.74 26.08
N LYS A 161 -7.15 -23.77 26.34
CA LYS A 161 -6.35 -23.67 27.56
C LYS A 161 -6.43 -22.22 28.07
N PRO A 162 -7.61 -21.75 28.53
CA PRO A 162 -7.79 -20.36 28.88
C PRO A 162 -6.92 -19.99 30.08
N PHE A 163 -6.23 -18.85 29.96
CA PHE A 163 -5.56 -18.26 31.10
C PHE A 163 -6.58 -17.57 32.02
N LYS A 164 -6.45 -17.76 33.31
CA LYS A 164 -7.26 -17.07 34.28
C LYS A 164 -6.84 -15.62 34.42
N SER A 165 -7.79 -14.70 34.51
CA SER A 165 -7.58 -13.29 34.76
C SER A 165 -8.78 -12.75 35.56
N ASP A 166 -8.52 -11.75 36.38
CA ASP A 166 -9.57 -11.02 37.09
C ASP A 166 -10.31 -10.03 36.16
N LYS A 167 -9.77 -9.78 34.98
CA LYS A 167 -10.37 -8.93 33.96
C LYS A 167 -11.03 -9.72 32.84
N ILE A 168 -12.11 -9.20 32.29
CA ILE A 168 -12.75 -9.70 31.06
C ILE A 168 -11.97 -9.18 29.87
N ARG A 169 -11.54 -10.07 28.99
CA ARG A 169 -10.62 -9.77 27.87
C ARG A 169 -11.30 -9.92 26.52
N PHE A 170 -11.07 -8.93 25.65
CA PHE A 170 -11.55 -8.86 24.27
C PHE A 170 -10.37 -8.96 23.29
N GLY A 171 -10.45 -9.75 22.19
CA GLY A 171 -9.33 -9.96 21.27
C GLY A 171 -9.61 -9.94 19.76
N TRP A 172 -8.57 -9.61 18.93
CA TRP A 172 -8.57 -9.50 17.44
C TRP A 172 -7.19 -9.73 16.73
N LEU A 173 -7.12 -10.02 15.33
CA LEU A 173 -5.93 -10.46 14.54
C LEU A 173 -5.88 -10.15 12.98
N GLY A 174 -4.72 -9.66 12.25
CA GLY A 174 -4.49 -9.39 10.77
C GLY A 174 -3.21 -8.65 10.16
N GLY A 175 -2.87 -8.32 8.80
CA GLY A 175 -1.87 -7.40 8.08
C GLY A 175 -1.27 -7.52 6.64
N SER A 176 -0.61 -6.48 5.84
CA SER A 176 0.31 -6.49 4.59
C SER A 176 0.91 -5.17 3.94
N CYS A 177 2.13 -5.08 3.09
CA CYS A 177 2.91 -3.87 2.61
C CYS A 177 4.09 -3.89 1.57
N MET A 178 4.93 -2.75 1.41
CA MET A 178 6.04 -2.46 0.48
C MET A 178 7.40 -2.22 1.16
N THR A 179 8.56 -2.26 0.41
CA THR A 179 9.91 -2.02 0.97
C THR A 179 10.21 -0.55 1.30
N PRO A 180 11.07 -0.25 2.31
CA PRO A 180 11.31 1.11 2.83
C PRO A 180 11.95 2.07 1.83
N ASP A 181 12.74 1.57 0.88
CA ASP A 181 13.42 2.35 -0.15
C ASP A 181 12.50 2.74 -1.34
N THR A 182 11.22 2.42 -1.25
CA THR A 182 10.20 3.00 -2.12
C THR A 182 9.87 4.41 -1.64
N GLU A 183 9.85 5.38 -2.57
CA GLU A 183 9.48 6.76 -2.30
C GLU A 183 8.02 6.99 -2.68
N ILE A 184 7.31 7.79 -1.89
CA ILE A 184 5.94 8.23 -2.14
C ILE A 184 5.92 9.73 -2.43
N LEU A 185 5.08 10.17 -3.36
CA LEU A 185 4.88 11.60 -3.62
C LEU A 185 3.97 12.20 -2.55
N THR A 186 4.44 13.26 -1.92
CA THR A 186 3.70 14.04 -0.92
C THR A 186 3.51 15.48 -1.38
N ASP A 187 2.74 16.26 -0.64
CA ASP A 187 2.59 17.71 -0.87
C ASP A 187 3.87 18.50 -0.53
N ASN A 188 4.89 17.84 0.01
CA ASN A 188 6.24 18.39 0.25
C ASN A 188 7.30 17.74 -0.67
N GLY A 189 6.88 17.06 -1.75
CA GLY A 189 7.74 16.37 -2.70
C GLY A 189 7.90 14.88 -2.40
N TRP A 190 8.95 14.26 -2.96
CA TRP A 190 9.20 12.83 -2.82
C TRP A 190 9.88 12.48 -1.51
N ILE A 191 9.28 11.58 -0.73
CA ILE A 191 9.78 11.12 0.56
C ILE A 191 9.80 9.59 0.57
N ARG A 192 10.83 8.98 1.16
CA ARG A 192 10.88 7.53 1.37
C ARG A 192 9.86 7.12 2.42
N PHE A 193 9.29 5.92 2.30
CA PHE A 193 8.31 5.45 3.28
C PHE A 193 8.84 5.39 4.72
N ASP A 194 10.12 5.06 4.89
CA ASP A 194 10.77 5.02 6.21
C ASP A 194 11.10 6.41 6.79
N GLN A 195 10.92 7.48 6.02
CA GLN A 195 11.17 8.88 6.40
C GLN A 195 9.88 9.73 6.49
N LEU A 196 8.72 9.14 6.22
CA LEU A 196 7.44 9.83 6.25
C LEU A 196 7.07 10.21 7.69
N ASP A 197 6.93 11.50 8.01
CA ASP A 197 6.73 11.99 9.38
C ASP A 197 5.27 12.04 9.83
N LYS A 198 4.33 11.68 8.93
CA LYS A 198 2.87 11.61 9.18
C LYS A 198 2.16 12.98 9.21
N THR A 199 2.84 14.06 8.91
CA THR A 199 2.23 15.39 8.76
C THR A 199 1.81 15.63 7.30
N GLU A 200 2.51 15.00 6.35
CA GLU A 200 2.32 15.20 4.92
C GLU A 200 1.00 14.61 4.41
N LYS A 201 0.50 15.23 3.35
CA LYS A 201 -0.52 14.65 2.49
C LYS A 201 0.16 13.92 1.34
N VAL A 202 -0.33 12.74 0.98
CA VAL A 202 0.22 11.94 -0.12
C VAL A 202 -0.61 12.07 -1.37
N ALA A 203 0.05 12.02 -2.52
CA ALA A 203 -0.61 12.01 -3.82
C ALA A 203 -1.40 10.71 -4.01
N THR A 204 -2.68 10.84 -4.26
CA THR A 204 -3.62 9.76 -4.54
C THR A 204 -4.35 10.01 -5.85
N LEU A 205 -4.71 8.94 -6.53
CA LEU A 205 -5.47 9.00 -7.77
C LEU A 205 -6.95 8.76 -7.50
N ASN A 206 -7.80 9.68 -7.90
CA ASN A 206 -9.23 9.43 -7.95
C ASN A 206 -9.52 8.44 -9.10
N PRO A 207 -10.00 7.20 -8.82
CA PRO A 207 -10.17 6.18 -9.85
C PRO A 207 -11.29 6.49 -10.85
N ASN A 208 -12.21 7.40 -10.51
CA ASN A 208 -13.36 7.76 -11.34
C ASN A 208 -13.05 8.91 -12.30
N THR A 209 -12.32 9.95 -11.82
CA THR A 209 -12.01 11.15 -12.59
C THR A 209 -10.61 11.13 -13.19
N ASN A 210 -9.74 10.24 -12.72
CA ASN A 210 -8.30 10.20 -13.01
C ASN A 210 -7.52 11.44 -12.54
N GLU A 211 -8.06 12.17 -11.58
CA GLU A 211 -7.45 13.37 -11.02
C GLU A 211 -6.48 13.04 -9.89
N ILE A 212 -5.45 13.86 -9.76
CA ILE A 212 -4.54 13.85 -8.63
C ILE A 212 -5.20 14.59 -7.47
N GLU A 213 -5.27 13.94 -6.34
CA GLU A 213 -5.69 14.53 -5.07
C GLU A 213 -4.55 14.34 -4.04
N TYR A 214 -4.47 15.23 -3.06
CA TYR A 214 -3.53 15.08 -1.93
C TYR A 214 -4.30 14.84 -0.65
N HIS A 215 -4.26 13.60 -0.15
CA HIS A 215 -4.97 13.20 1.06
C HIS A 215 -3.99 12.97 2.21
N LYS A 216 -4.39 13.41 3.41
CA LYS A 216 -3.71 12.95 4.62
C LYS A 216 -4.00 11.47 4.79
N PRO A 217 -3.00 10.60 4.91
CA PRO A 217 -3.24 9.19 5.14
C PRO A 217 -4.05 8.94 6.40
N SER A 218 -5.10 8.13 6.29
CA SER A 218 -5.85 7.62 7.43
C SER A 218 -5.07 6.53 8.17
N GLY A 219 -4.12 5.89 7.48
CA GLY A 219 -3.33 4.76 7.90
C GLY A 219 -1.87 4.82 7.43
N TYR A 220 -0.90 4.50 8.37
CA TYR A 220 0.52 4.27 8.07
C TYR A 220 0.88 2.87 8.51
N ILE A 221 1.41 2.07 7.61
CA ILE A 221 1.71 0.67 7.80
C ILE A 221 3.22 0.49 7.76
N CYS A 222 3.75 -0.18 8.78
CA CYS A 222 5.13 -0.61 8.86
C CYS A 222 5.15 -1.98 9.52
N GLU A 223 5.49 -3.03 8.77
CA GLU A 223 5.43 -4.42 9.23
C GLU A 223 6.73 -5.16 8.96
N PRO A 224 7.19 -6.03 9.86
CA PRO A 224 8.25 -6.95 9.56
C PRO A 224 7.75 -7.98 8.54
N PHE A 225 8.52 -8.21 7.52
CA PHE A 225 8.23 -9.20 6.48
C PHE A 225 9.44 -10.10 6.26
N LYS A 226 9.20 -11.40 6.31
CA LYS A 226 10.20 -12.41 6.01
C LYS A 226 9.65 -13.37 4.96
N GLY A 227 10.18 -13.29 3.74
CA GLY A 227 9.68 -14.11 2.63
C GLY A 227 10.11 -13.55 1.28
N ASN A 228 9.54 -14.06 0.22
CA ASN A 228 9.80 -13.59 -1.13
C ASN A 228 8.93 -12.38 -1.46
N LEU A 229 9.55 -11.26 -1.82
CA LEU A 229 8.89 -10.13 -2.45
C LEU A 229 8.67 -10.41 -3.93
N ASN A 230 7.55 -9.96 -4.46
CA ASN A 230 7.32 -9.88 -5.90
C ASN A 230 7.93 -8.58 -6.43
N CYS A 231 8.85 -8.72 -7.36
CA CYS A 231 9.64 -7.63 -7.91
C CYS A 231 9.42 -7.51 -9.40
N GLY A 232 9.51 -6.28 -9.92
CA GLY A 232 9.51 -6.05 -11.36
C GLY A 232 10.42 -4.88 -11.72
N LYS A 233 11.17 -5.03 -12.84
CA LYS A 233 12.15 -4.03 -13.27
C LYS A 233 12.25 -3.96 -14.78
N ASN A 234 11.92 -2.79 -15.32
CA ASN A 234 12.19 -2.46 -16.71
C ASN A 234 12.68 -1.01 -16.87
N LYS A 235 12.67 -0.48 -18.08
CA LYS A 235 13.13 0.91 -18.34
C LYS A 235 12.26 1.97 -17.69
N LEU A 236 10.99 1.69 -17.42
CA LEU A 236 9.95 2.66 -16.99
C LEU A 236 9.42 2.41 -15.58
N ILE A 237 9.47 1.16 -15.10
CA ILE A 237 8.87 0.71 -13.85
C ILE A 237 9.88 -0.07 -13.02
N GLU A 238 9.84 0.12 -11.71
CA GLU A 238 10.55 -0.70 -10.74
C GLU A 238 9.78 -0.74 -9.43
N TYR A 239 9.51 -1.96 -8.91
CA TYR A 239 8.80 -2.17 -7.66
C TYR A 239 9.32 -3.40 -6.92
N GLU A 240 9.14 -3.41 -5.60
CA GLU A 240 9.34 -4.55 -4.70
C GLU A 240 8.23 -4.52 -3.64
N VAL A 241 7.37 -5.51 -3.66
CA VAL A 241 6.15 -5.55 -2.84
C VAL A 241 5.94 -6.93 -2.25
N THR A 242 5.21 -7.00 -1.14
CA THR A 242 4.77 -8.30 -0.60
C THR A 242 3.80 -8.98 -1.58
N PRO A 243 3.69 -10.32 -1.59
CA PRO A 243 2.82 -11.05 -2.52
C PRO A 243 1.36 -10.60 -2.47
N ASN A 244 0.87 -10.28 -1.30
CA ASN A 244 -0.50 -9.82 -1.05
C ASN A 244 -0.72 -8.31 -1.24
N HIS A 245 0.33 -7.54 -1.62
CA HIS A 245 0.19 -6.11 -1.87
C HIS A 245 -0.67 -5.80 -3.08
N ASN A 246 -1.52 -4.79 -3.00
CA ASN A 246 -2.38 -4.36 -4.08
C ASN A 246 -1.62 -3.52 -5.12
N MET A 247 -1.52 -4.03 -6.35
CA MET A 247 -1.02 -3.29 -7.51
C MET A 247 -2.19 -2.58 -8.20
N TYR A 248 -1.98 -1.37 -8.71
CA TYR A 248 -2.95 -0.72 -9.61
C TYR A 248 -2.57 -1.04 -11.05
N ALA A 249 -3.12 -2.11 -11.59
CA ALA A 249 -2.65 -2.74 -12.81
C ALA A 249 -3.77 -3.28 -13.70
N SER A 250 -3.41 -3.58 -14.95
CA SER A 250 -4.25 -4.21 -15.98
C SER A 250 -3.47 -5.35 -16.66
N GLU A 251 -3.84 -6.60 -16.44
CA GLU A 251 -3.22 -7.79 -17.08
C GLU A 251 -3.55 -7.83 -18.57
N ILE A 252 -2.62 -8.29 -19.40
CA ILE A 252 -2.85 -8.53 -20.83
C ILE A 252 -3.11 -10.00 -21.07
N LYS A 253 -4.25 -10.31 -21.68
CA LYS A 253 -4.65 -11.67 -22.05
C LYS A 253 -4.34 -12.03 -23.50
N HIS A 254 -4.39 -11.06 -24.40
CA HIS A 254 -4.09 -11.27 -25.83
C HIS A 254 -3.47 -10.01 -26.46
N LEU A 255 -2.46 -10.19 -27.31
CA LEU A 255 -1.90 -9.15 -28.16
C LEU A 255 -2.98 -8.64 -29.13
N GLY A 256 -3.59 -7.50 -28.82
CA GLY A 256 -4.58 -6.87 -29.70
C GLY A 256 -5.74 -6.13 -29.03
N HIS A 257 -5.96 -6.23 -27.73
CA HIS A 257 -7.06 -5.54 -27.06
C HIS A 257 -6.80 -4.03 -26.85
N LYS A 258 -7.77 -3.21 -27.29
CA LYS A 258 -7.66 -1.75 -27.37
C LYS A 258 -8.03 -1.01 -26.07
N LYS A 259 -8.64 -1.64 -25.08
CA LYS A 259 -9.11 -0.96 -23.86
C LYS A 259 -8.43 -1.53 -22.62
N LEU A 260 -7.67 -0.71 -21.91
CA LEU A 260 -7.05 -1.05 -20.64
C LEU A 260 -8.04 -0.82 -19.50
N ASN A 261 -8.23 -1.82 -18.65
CA ASN A 261 -9.03 -1.73 -17.43
C ASN A 261 -8.10 -1.84 -16.22
N LEU A 262 -7.64 -0.69 -15.73
CA LEU A 262 -6.80 -0.62 -14.54
C LEU A 262 -7.65 -0.83 -13.28
N GLY A 263 -7.12 -1.60 -12.33
CA GLY A 263 -7.77 -1.87 -11.07
C GLY A 263 -6.80 -2.36 -10.01
N LEU A 264 -7.26 -2.43 -8.76
CA LEU A 264 -6.46 -2.96 -7.66
C LEU A 264 -6.38 -4.49 -7.75
N VAL A 265 -5.18 -5.04 -7.67
CA VAL A 265 -4.91 -6.47 -7.80
C VAL A 265 -3.72 -6.89 -6.94
N GLN A 266 -3.87 -7.99 -6.20
CA GLN A 266 -2.77 -8.52 -5.42
C GLN A 266 -1.58 -8.89 -6.31
N SER A 267 -0.39 -8.52 -5.88
CA SER A 267 0.85 -8.72 -6.62
C SER A 267 1.08 -10.19 -7.00
N GLU A 268 0.79 -11.14 -6.12
CA GLU A 268 0.92 -12.58 -6.37
C GLU A 268 0.08 -13.08 -7.55
N LYS A 269 -1.07 -12.44 -7.80
CA LYS A 269 -2.01 -12.86 -8.87
C LYS A 269 -1.59 -12.42 -10.26
N ILE A 270 -0.70 -11.43 -10.35
CA ILE A 270 -0.16 -10.92 -11.62
C ILE A 270 1.33 -11.19 -11.79
N HIS A 271 2.00 -11.66 -10.75
CA HIS A 271 3.41 -12.05 -10.84
C HIS A 271 3.60 -13.18 -11.85
N GLY A 272 4.61 -13.06 -12.70
CA GLY A 272 4.84 -13.99 -13.81
C GLY A 272 3.97 -13.77 -15.06
N LYS A 273 3.04 -12.80 -15.03
CA LYS A 273 2.17 -12.45 -16.17
C LYS A 273 2.52 -11.09 -16.75
N ASN A 274 2.02 -10.83 -17.97
CA ASN A 274 2.15 -9.52 -18.59
C ASN A 274 1.03 -8.60 -18.13
N PHE A 275 1.36 -7.39 -17.64
CA PHE A 275 0.36 -6.42 -17.20
C PHE A 275 0.79 -4.98 -17.47
N HIS A 276 -0.18 -4.09 -17.57
CA HIS A 276 0.04 -2.66 -17.63
C HIS A 276 -0.14 -2.02 -16.26
N VAL A 277 0.62 -0.95 -16.00
CA VAL A 277 0.45 -0.05 -14.85
C VAL A 277 0.23 1.37 -15.34
N LYS A 278 -0.32 2.25 -14.51
CA LYS A 278 -0.61 3.64 -14.84
C LYS A 278 0.46 4.58 -14.30
N ARG A 279 0.82 5.61 -15.09
CA ARG A 279 1.84 6.59 -14.73
C ARG A 279 1.41 8.05 -14.87
N ASP A 280 0.33 8.32 -15.60
CA ASP A 280 -0.24 9.65 -15.80
C ASP A 280 -1.45 9.90 -14.90
N ALA A 281 -1.86 11.14 -14.82
CA ALA A 281 -3.10 11.58 -14.19
C ALA A 281 -3.50 12.97 -14.71
N ILE A 282 -4.66 13.47 -14.30
CA ILE A 282 -5.17 14.80 -14.55
C ILE A 282 -4.89 15.66 -13.32
N TRP A 283 -4.43 16.89 -13.53
CA TRP A 283 -4.18 17.84 -12.46
C TRP A 283 -5.07 19.08 -12.62
N ASN A 284 -5.83 19.41 -11.60
CA ASN A 284 -6.68 20.57 -11.51
C ASN A 284 -6.03 21.64 -10.63
N GLY A 285 -4.91 22.19 -11.10
CA GLY A 285 -4.19 23.26 -10.43
C GLY A 285 -4.83 24.63 -10.63
N ILE A 286 -4.29 25.61 -9.94
CA ILE A 286 -4.79 26.98 -9.91
C ILE A 286 -4.22 27.76 -11.09
N GLU A 287 -5.06 28.40 -11.89
CA GLU A 287 -4.63 29.36 -12.89
C GLU A 287 -4.43 30.74 -12.24
N LYS A 288 -3.21 31.28 -12.31
CA LYS A 288 -2.89 32.62 -11.79
C LYS A 288 -2.59 33.58 -12.91
N GLU A 289 -3.15 34.77 -12.83
CA GLU A 289 -2.92 35.82 -13.84
C GLU A 289 -1.56 36.50 -13.64
N PHE A 290 -1.19 36.78 -12.39
CA PHE A 290 0.03 37.52 -12.06
C PHE A 290 0.90 36.77 -11.07
N PHE A 291 2.21 37.01 -11.19
CA PHE A 291 3.22 36.72 -10.20
C PHE A 291 3.61 38.01 -9.49
N THR A 292 3.60 38.01 -8.17
CA THR A 292 4.02 39.17 -7.37
C THR A 292 5.44 38.95 -6.86
N LEU A 293 6.40 39.75 -7.33
CA LEU A 293 7.75 39.79 -6.77
C LEU A 293 7.70 40.60 -5.46
N PRO A 294 7.94 39.97 -4.30
CA PRO A 294 7.78 40.63 -3.01
C PRO A 294 8.82 41.74 -2.78
N SER A 295 8.48 42.73 -1.98
CA SER A 295 9.45 43.67 -1.43
C SER A 295 10.46 42.91 -0.57
N ILE A 296 11.67 43.46 -0.42
CA ILE A 296 12.69 42.88 0.46
C ILE A 296 12.53 43.48 1.87
N GLU A 297 12.31 42.60 2.84
CA GLU A 297 12.31 42.96 4.27
C GLU A 297 13.48 42.25 4.93
N PHE A 298 14.38 43.05 5.56
CA PHE A 298 15.55 42.48 6.19
C PHE A 298 15.95 43.26 7.42
N TYR A 299 16.61 42.61 8.36
CA TYR A 299 17.26 43.25 9.50
C TYR A 299 18.72 43.50 9.16
N GLU A 300 19.13 44.77 9.31
CA GLU A 300 20.52 45.17 9.16
C GLU A 300 21.10 45.36 10.57
N GLU A 301 22.18 44.65 10.87
CA GLU A 301 22.93 44.86 12.12
C GLU A 301 23.88 46.00 11.91
N LEU A 302 23.60 47.11 12.58
CA LEU A 302 24.50 48.27 12.64
C LEU A 302 25.33 48.20 13.90
N GLU A 303 26.63 48.06 13.74
CA GLU A 303 27.57 48.30 14.81
C GLU A 303 27.77 49.82 14.96
N LEU A 304 27.23 50.39 16.01
CA LEU A 304 27.41 51.78 16.36
C LEU A 304 28.56 51.89 17.36
N GLU A 305 29.63 52.59 16.94
CA GLU A 305 30.65 53.08 17.88
C GLU A 305 30.01 54.18 18.73
N THR A 306 29.87 53.99 20.02
CA THR A 306 29.53 55.06 20.95
C THR A 306 30.81 55.87 21.20
N SER A 307 30.89 57.09 20.66
CA SER A 307 31.91 58.08 21.04
C SER A 307 31.64 58.56 22.45
N GLU A 308 32.62 58.45 23.27
CA GLU A 308 32.60 58.86 24.66
C GLU A 308 32.34 60.39 24.84
N ILE A 309 31.37 60.66 25.70
CA ILE A 309 31.44 61.90 26.52
C ILE A 309 31.62 61.37 27.95
N ASP A 310 32.82 61.27 28.35
CA ASP A 310 33.42 61.40 29.67
C ASP A 310 34.70 60.59 29.78
N ASN A 311 35.79 61.29 30.05
CA ASN A 311 37.10 60.74 30.45
C ASN A 311 36.99 59.94 31.73
N ILE A 312 36.89 58.64 31.63
CA ILE A 312 37.44 57.66 32.61
C ILE A 312 37.19 56.22 32.03
N ILE A 313 38.27 55.54 31.64
CA ILE A 313 38.45 54.15 31.43
C ILE A 313 37.86 53.61 30.08
N SER A 314 38.73 53.53 29.15
CA SER A 314 38.59 52.80 27.81
C SER A 314 38.02 51.44 27.92
N LYS A 315 36.75 51.29 27.66
CA LYS A 315 36.15 50.10 27.03
C LYS A 315 35.21 50.59 25.91
N LYS A 316 35.61 50.38 24.67
CA LYS A 316 34.70 50.52 23.51
C LYS A 316 33.53 49.55 23.71
N PHE A 317 32.36 50.09 23.91
CA PHE A 317 31.13 49.28 23.83
C PHE A 317 30.60 49.35 22.41
N ILE A 318 30.68 48.23 21.69
CA ILE A 318 29.99 48.08 20.42
C ILE A 318 28.55 47.72 20.73
N LYS A 319 27.63 48.63 20.38
CA LYS A 319 26.20 48.35 20.51
C LYS A 319 25.65 47.90 19.18
N THR A 320 25.28 46.62 19.05
CA THR A 320 24.63 46.11 17.85
C THR A 320 23.15 46.49 17.90
N THR A 321 22.69 47.27 16.93
CA THR A 321 21.26 47.59 16.78
C THR A 321 20.73 46.91 15.52
N ARG A 322 19.64 46.19 15.64
CA ARG A 322 18.93 45.63 14.48
C ARG A 322 17.93 46.64 13.97
N LEU A 323 18.18 47.14 12.75
CA LEU A 323 17.22 47.99 12.03
C LEU A 323 16.45 47.17 11.02
N PHE A 324 15.13 47.32 11.03
CA PHE A 324 14.25 46.78 10.02
C PHE A 324 14.29 47.69 8.79
N ASN A 325 14.68 47.12 7.65
CA ASN A 325 14.72 47.81 6.38
C ASN A 325 13.81 47.17 5.38
N LYS A 326 13.04 47.99 4.66
CA LYS A 326 12.24 47.57 3.51
C LYS A 326 12.82 48.20 2.24
N TYR A 327 13.03 47.34 1.22
CA TYR A 327 13.55 47.79 -0.06
C TYR A 327 12.62 47.39 -1.22
N GLY A 328 12.25 48.37 -2.03
CA GLY A 328 11.38 48.17 -3.21
C GLY A 328 9.90 48.02 -2.84
N ASN A 329 9.03 48.22 -3.79
CA ASN A 329 7.62 47.90 -3.70
C ASN A 329 7.40 46.53 -4.39
N GLU A 330 6.29 45.89 -4.10
CA GLU A 330 5.85 44.71 -4.83
C GLU A 330 5.73 45.04 -6.32
N LYS A 331 6.19 44.09 -7.15
CA LYS A 331 6.10 44.22 -8.63
C LYS A 331 5.29 43.04 -9.15
N GLU A 332 4.30 43.34 -9.98
CA GLU A 332 3.50 42.33 -10.63
C GLU A 332 3.96 42.09 -12.07
N PHE A 333 3.99 40.81 -12.46
CA PHE A 333 4.31 40.36 -13.79
C PHE A 333 3.23 39.40 -14.26
N GLU A 334 2.89 39.45 -15.55
CA GLU A 334 2.11 38.38 -16.19
C GLU A 334 2.67 37.03 -15.82
N MET A 335 1.85 36.13 -15.26
CA MET A 335 2.33 34.82 -14.76
C MET A 335 3.02 34.04 -15.87
N ASP A 336 2.48 34.04 -17.10
CA ASP A 336 3.08 33.30 -18.20
C ASP A 336 4.46 33.82 -18.57
N ASP A 337 4.69 35.15 -18.53
CA ASP A 337 6.00 35.74 -18.79
C ASP A 337 6.97 35.44 -17.64
N TRP A 338 6.51 35.51 -16.41
CA TRP A 338 7.31 35.07 -15.24
C TRP A 338 7.74 33.62 -15.38
N LEU A 339 6.84 32.71 -15.75
CA LEU A 339 7.12 31.28 -15.90
C LEU A 339 8.13 30.99 -17.01
N LYS A 340 8.06 31.72 -18.13
CA LYS A 340 9.07 31.66 -19.21
C LYS A 340 10.44 32.04 -18.68
N PHE A 341 10.53 33.19 -18.02
CA PHE A 341 11.78 33.70 -17.43
C PHE A 341 12.30 32.75 -16.36
N PHE A 342 11.47 32.40 -15.40
CA PHE A 342 11.87 31.59 -14.24
C PHE A 342 12.26 30.17 -14.64
N GLY A 343 11.55 29.54 -15.59
CA GLY A 343 11.90 28.24 -16.14
C GLY A 343 13.27 28.24 -16.81
N PHE A 344 13.55 29.27 -17.63
CA PHE A 344 14.84 29.39 -18.29
C PHE A 344 15.96 29.77 -17.31
N TRP A 345 15.68 30.62 -16.32
CA TRP A 345 16.62 30.97 -15.27
C TRP A 345 16.96 29.77 -14.37
N MET A 346 16.00 28.91 -14.07
CA MET A 346 16.23 27.67 -13.31
C MET A 346 17.22 26.75 -14.03
N ALA A 347 17.21 26.74 -15.38
CA ALA A 347 18.14 25.99 -16.18
C ALA A 347 19.53 26.69 -16.26
N GLU A 348 19.59 27.91 -16.76
CA GLU A 348 20.80 28.60 -17.22
C GLU A 348 21.18 29.80 -16.34
N GLY A 349 20.39 30.08 -15.29
CA GLY A 349 20.52 31.28 -14.45
C GLY A 349 21.46 31.11 -13.28
N TRP A 350 22.00 32.20 -12.83
CA TRP A 350 22.84 32.35 -11.65
C TRP A 350 22.63 33.71 -10.97
N THR A 351 23.00 33.79 -9.70
CA THR A 351 23.04 35.04 -8.93
C THR A 351 24.42 35.27 -8.38
N SER A 352 24.84 36.55 -8.31
CA SER A 352 26.07 36.92 -7.61
C SER A 352 25.96 38.27 -6.93
N LYS A 353 26.79 38.45 -5.87
CA LYS A 353 26.97 39.70 -5.19
C LYS A 353 28.47 40.02 -5.20
N THR A 354 28.88 41.03 -5.93
CA THR A 354 30.29 41.44 -6.07
C THR A 354 30.41 42.93 -5.87
N LYS A 355 31.24 43.37 -4.92
CA LYS A 355 31.48 44.80 -4.59
C LYS A 355 30.18 45.59 -4.38
N GLY A 356 29.21 45.00 -3.66
CA GLY A 356 27.92 45.65 -3.38
C GLY A 356 26.91 45.61 -4.54
N LEU A 357 27.28 45.16 -5.73
CA LEU A 357 26.36 45.02 -6.85
C LEU A 357 25.64 43.65 -6.83
N HIS A 358 24.31 43.71 -6.85
CA HIS A 358 23.45 42.55 -6.91
C HIS A 358 23.16 42.24 -8.38
N GLN A 359 23.55 41.07 -8.82
CA GLN A 359 23.51 40.68 -10.23
C GLN A 359 22.77 39.37 -10.42
N VAL A 360 21.79 39.36 -11.31
CA VAL A 360 21.12 38.17 -11.83
C VAL A 360 21.64 37.94 -13.24
N GLY A 361 22.06 36.72 -13.58
CA GLY A 361 22.58 36.39 -14.87
C GLY A 361 21.90 35.19 -15.49
N ILE A 362 21.85 35.12 -16.80
CA ILE A 362 21.46 33.98 -17.63
C ILE A 362 22.56 33.75 -18.64
N ALA A 363 23.05 32.51 -18.76
CA ALA A 363 24.11 32.17 -19.68
C ALA A 363 23.60 31.11 -20.67
N GLN A 364 23.70 31.36 -21.98
CA GLN A 364 23.36 30.38 -22.99
C GLN A 364 24.39 30.42 -24.13
N ILE A 365 24.96 29.27 -24.44
CA ILE A 365 26.02 29.14 -25.45
C ILE A 365 25.52 28.36 -26.66
N LYS A 366 24.49 27.54 -26.54
CA LYS A 366 24.03 26.60 -27.55
C LYS A 366 23.18 27.23 -28.66
N ASP A 367 22.33 28.21 -28.28
CA ASP A 367 21.42 28.86 -29.21
C ASP A 367 21.18 30.33 -28.80
N ASN A 368 21.65 31.27 -29.64
CA ASN A 368 21.51 32.70 -29.38
C ASN A 368 20.05 33.18 -29.47
N ASN A 369 19.16 32.48 -30.18
CA ASN A 369 17.77 32.89 -30.33
C ASN A 369 17.04 32.90 -28.98
N TYR A 370 17.35 31.95 -28.10
CA TYR A 370 16.75 31.94 -26.75
C TYR A 370 17.23 33.10 -25.88
N LEU A 371 18.50 33.49 -26.02
CA LEU A 371 19.01 34.67 -25.30
C LEU A 371 18.32 35.97 -25.77
N GLU A 372 18.14 36.16 -27.06
CA GLU A 372 17.41 37.31 -27.60
C GLU A 372 15.94 37.32 -27.15
N THR A 373 15.30 36.17 -27.18
CA THR A 373 13.91 36.03 -26.68
C THR A 373 13.83 36.39 -25.21
N MET A 374 14.76 35.92 -24.35
CA MET A 374 14.83 36.29 -22.94
C MET A 374 15.14 37.74 -22.71
N PHE A 375 15.99 38.35 -23.53
CA PHE A 375 16.31 39.76 -23.45
C PHE A 375 15.04 40.62 -23.67
N ASN A 376 14.34 40.38 -24.77
CA ASN A 376 13.10 41.06 -25.11
C ASN A 376 11.99 40.81 -24.04
N LEU A 377 11.90 39.61 -23.50
CA LEU A 377 10.97 39.26 -22.41
C LEU A 377 11.28 40.06 -21.16
N LEU A 378 12.55 40.17 -20.76
CA LEU A 378 12.96 40.94 -19.60
C LEU A 378 12.69 42.43 -19.74
N GLU A 379 12.89 43.01 -20.95
CA GLU A 379 12.50 44.39 -21.26
C GLU A 379 11.00 44.58 -21.15
N LYS A 380 10.18 43.65 -21.69
CA LYS A 380 8.71 43.65 -21.55
C LYS A 380 8.30 43.63 -20.06
N MET A 381 8.99 42.84 -19.22
CA MET A 381 8.76 42.80 -17.79
C MET A 381 9.28 44.04 -17.04
N GLY A 382 9.84 45.05 -17.73
CA GLY A 382 10.31 46.29 -17.14
C GLY A 382 11.71 46.21 -16.48
N PHE A 383 12.45 45.14 -16.70
CA PHE A 383 13.86 45.05 -16.32
C PHE A 383 14.77 45.74 -17.35
N LYS A 384 16.01 46.00 -16.96
CA LYS A 384 17.04 46.57 -17.86
C LYS A 384 18.15 45.55 -18.07
N PRO A 385 17.94 44.57 -18.96
CA PRO A 385 18.95 43.56 -19.27
C PRO A 385 20.13 44.16 -20.06
N ILE A 386 21.32 43.63 -19.84
CA ILE A 386 22.54 44.03 -20.57
C ILE A 386 23.25 42.76 -21.06
N TYR A 387 23.67 42.76 -22.33
CA TYR A 387 24.50 41.69 -22.87
C TYR A 387 25.93 41.73 -22.34
N SER A 388 26.52 40.58 -22.08
CA SER A 388 27.99 40.48 -21.95
C SER A 388 28.68 40.86 -23.24
N LYS A 389 29.97 41.22 -23.15
CA LYS A 389 30.76 41.62 -24.34
C LYS A 389 30.78 40.57 -25.46
N ASP A 390 30.76 39.31 -25.07
CA ASP A 390 30.73 38.16 -26.01
C ASP A 390 29.31 37.73 -26.43
N LYS A 391 28.30 38.48 -25.99
CA LYS A 391 26.86 38.21 -26.21
C LYS A 391 26.39 36.80 -25.84
N LYS A 392 27.06 36.13 -24.88
CA LYS A 392 26.72 34.80 -24.40
C LYS A 392 25.98 34.81 -23.08
N GLN A 393 25.79 35.94 -22.46
CA GLN A 393 25.10 36.12 -21.19
C GLN A 393 24.27 37.41 -21.22
N ILE A 394 23.14 37.36 -20.50
CA ILE A 394 22.36 38.51 -20.11
C ILE A 394 22.59 38.75 -18.64
N ARG A 395 22.67 39.99 -18.22
CA ARG A 395 22.86 40.43 -16.83
C ARG A 395 21.81 41.48 -16.46
N ILE A 396 21.27 41.37 -15.27
CA ILE A 396 20.29 42.30 -14.71
C ILE A 396 20.82 42.76 -13.35
N PHE A 397 20.86 44.08 -13.14
CA PHE A 397 21.26 44.68 -11.89
C PHE A 397 20.01 45.15 -11.11
N ASP A 398 19.30 44.21 -10.53
CA ASP A 398 18.11 44.47 -9.71
C ASP A 398 18.26 43.76 -8.35
N LYS A 399 18.31 44.52 -7.24
CA LYS A 399 18.52 44.01 -5.90
C LYS A 399 17.33 43.14 -5.44
N GLN A 400 16.09 43.53 -5.82
CA GLN A 400 14.88 42.84 -5.42
C GLN A 400 14.79 41.48 -6.12
N LEU A 401 14.98 41.42 -7.43
CA LEU A 401 15.01 40.19 -8.20
C LEU A 401 16.15 39.26 -7.74
N TRP A 402 17.34 39.85 -7.51
CA TRP A 402 18.48 39.09 -6.98
C TRP A 402 18.14 38.43 -5.65
N TYR A 403 17.53 39.19 -4.74
CA TYR A 403 17.18 38.68 -3.40
C TYR A 403 16.20 37.53 -3.49
N TYR A 404 15.16 37.68 -4.31
CA TYR A 404 14.19 36.62 -4.54
C TYR A 404 14.83 35.39 -5.15
N LEU A 405 15.65 35.53 -6.17
CA LEU A 405 16.26 34.38 -6.87
C LEU A 405 17.40 33.73 -6.09
N SER A 406 18.08 34.46 -5.21
CA SER A 406 19.18 33.92 -4.41
C SER A 406 18.74 32.85 -3.40
N GLN A 407 17.48 32.80 -3.02
CA GLN A 407 16.95 31.76 -2.14
C GLN A 407 17.00 30.37 -2.76
N PHE A 408 17.01 30.25 -4.06
CA PHE A 408 17.06 28.97 -4.76
C PHE A 408 18.47 28.36 -4.83
N GLY A 409 19.46 29.02 -4.26
CA GLY A 409 20.83 28.50 -4.13
C GLY A 409 21.61 28.44 -5.44
N TYR A 410 22.66 27.61 -5.43
CA TYR A 410 23.50 27.34 -6.59
C TYR A 410 22.95 26.20 -7.44
N ALA A 411 23.63 25.88 -8.52
CA ALA A 411 23.19 24.86 -9.47
C ALA A 411 22.85 23.49 -8.86
N ASN A 412 23.50 23.11 -7.77
CA ASN A 412 23.26 21.85 -7.06
C ASN A 412 22.17 21.93 -5.99
N ASP A 413 21.72 23.13 -5.62
CA ASP A 413 20.76 23.37 -4.54
C ASP A 413 19.39 23.81 -5.05
N LYS A 414 19.28 24.16 -6.34
CA LYS A 414 18.03 24.66 -6.94
C LYS A 414 16.85 23.73 -6.69
N PHE A 415 15.69 24.31 -6.43
CA PHE A 415 14.40 23.63 -6.25
C PHE A 415 13.27 24.52 -6.78
N ILE A 416 12.11 23.92 -7.04
CA ILE A 416 10.91 24.65 -7.51
C ILE A 416 10.01 24.90 -6.30
N PRO A 417 9.62 26.17 -6.04
CA PRO A 417 8.78 26.50 -4.87
C PRO A 417 7.42 25.81 -4.95
N LYS A 418 6.86 25.48 -3.79
CA LYS A 418 5.61 24.70 -3.67
C LYS A 418 4.44 25.39 -4.36
N ASP A 419 4.30 26.69 -4.20
CA ASP A 419 3.22 27.49 -4.77
C ASP A 419 3.23 27.47 -6.32
N LEU A 420 4.40 27.40 -6.94
CA LEU A 420 4.51 27.22 -8.39
C LEU A 420 4.03 25.83 -8.82
N LYS A 421 4.31 24.79 -8.04
CA LYS A 421 3.88 23.42 -8.34
C LYS A 421 2.37 23.23 -8.22
N GLU A 422 1.64 24.18 -7.59
CA GLU A 422 0.18 24.18 -7.48
C GLU A 422 -0.52 24.87 -8.66
N LEU A 423 0.21 25.45 -9.60
CA LEU A 423 -0.34 26.10 -10.80
C LEU A 423 -1.02 25.07 -11.72
N SER A 424 -1.84 25.60 -12.65
CA SER A 424 -2.54 24.81 -13.66
C SER A 424 -1.58 24.02 -14.55
N SER A 425 -2.05 22.92 -15.12
CA SER A 425 -1.25 22.10 -16.06
C SER A 425 -0.74 22.92 -17.24
N ARG A 426 -1.52 23.92 -17.70
CA ARG A 426 -1.12 24.84 -18.78
C ARG A 426 0.11 25.66 -18.36
N GLN A 427 0.05 26.30 -17.21
CA GLN A 427 1.13 27.14 -16.69
C GLN A 427 2.38 26.34 -16.32
N LEU A 428 2.21 25.16 -15.70
CA LEU A 428 3.31 24.24 -15.43
C LEU A 428 4.01 23.77 -16.72
N ASN A 429 3.26 23.59 -17.80
CA ASN A 429 3.84 23.25 -19.10
C ASN A 429 4.69 24.39 -19.68
N ILE A 430 4.28 25.67 -19.52
CA ILE A 430 5.09 26.84 -19.93
C ILE A 430 6.44 26.81 -19.19
N PHE A 431 6.41 26.67 -17.86
CA PHE A 431 7.61 26.58 -17.06
C PHE A 431 8.54 25.43 -17.54
N LEU A 432 8.00 24.22 -17.72
CA LEU A 432 8.78 23.05 -18.13
C LEU A 432 9.38 23.21 -19.54
N GLU A 433 8.64 23.80 -20.49
CA GLU A 433 9.13 24.03 -21.85
C GLU A 433 10.33 24.97 -21.83
N TRP A 434 10.26 26.06 -21.08
CA TRP A 434 11.36 27.00 -20.98
C TRP A 434 12.56 26.47 -20.21
N PHE A 435 12.34 25.62 -19.21
CA PHE A 435 13.42 24.88 -18.57
C PHE A 435 14.14 23.94 -19.56
N ILE A 436 13.37 23.22 -20.38
CA ILE A 436 13.94 22.31 -21.41
C ILE A 436 14.67 23.07 -22.50
N ASN A 437 14.25 24.27 -22.87
CA ASN A 437 14.94 25.12 -23.81
C ASN A 437 16.33 25.55 -23.30
N GLY A 438 16.53 25.64 -21.97
CA GLY A 438 17.83 25.86 -21.36
C GLY A 438 18.65 24.58 -21.28
N ASP A 439 18.42 23.78 -20.26
CA ASP A 439 19.19 22.57 -19.89
C ASP A 439 18.64 21.28 -20.52
N GLY A 440 17.77 21.37 -21.48
CA GLY A 440 17.17 20.23 -22.13
C GLY A 440 17.75 19.87 -23.50
N ASN A 441 17.24 18.80 -24.06
CA ASN A 441 17.42 18.35 -25.43
C ASN A 441 16.11 17.74 -25.95
N ILE A 442 15.71 18.14 -27.15
CA ILE A 442 14.60 17.57 -27.88
C ILE A 442 15.17 16.80 -29.08
N GLU A 443 14.91 15.49 -29.15
CA GLU A 443 15.39 14.65 -30.25
C GLU A 443 14.81 15.13 -31.58
N ASN A 444 15.68 15.30 -32.60
CA ASN A 444 15.29 15.66 -33.97
C ASN A 444 14.69 14.50 -34.77
N ASN A 445 13.82 13.67 -34.15
CA ASN A 445 13.12 12.61 -34.82
C ASN A 445 11.59 12.75 -34.63
N ILE A 446 10.82 11.89 -35.32
CA ILE A 446 9.36 11.88 -35.26
C ILE A 446 8.80 11.78 -33.82
N TYR A 447 9.61 11.31 -32.89
CA TYR A 447 9.19 11.10 -31.51
C TYR A 447 9.40 12.30 -30.59
N LYS A 448 10.22 13.27 -30.97
CA LYS A 448 10.53 14.52 -30.22
C LYS A 448 10.70 14.28 -28.72
N ARG A 449 11.51 13.28 -28.34
CA ARG A 449 11.73 12.97 -26.92
C ARG A 449 12.42 14.15 -26.24
N LYS A 450 11.83 14.57 -25.13
CA LYS A 450 12.39 15.60 -24.27
C LYS A 450 13.25 14.98 -23.17
N ARG A 451 14.39 15.56 -22.88
CA ARG A 451 15.26 15.22 -21.74
C ARG A 451 15.81 16.48 -21.14
N ALA A 452 16.13 16.44 -19.86
CA ALA A 452 16.83 17.52 -19.20
C ALA A 452 17.81 16.98 -18.16
N TRP A 453 18.76 17.81 -17.75
CA TRP A 453 19.78 17.45 -16.77
C TRP A 453 19.87 18.52 -15.69
N SER A 454 20.24 18.11 -14.48
CA SER A 454 20.60 19.01 -13.39
C SER A 454 21.56 18.33 -12.43
N SER A 455 22.37 19.12 -11.73
CA SER A 455 23.13 18.65 -10.56
C SER A 455 22.29 18.67 -9.28
N SER A 456 21.17 19.37 -9.26
CA SER A 456 20.23 19.37 -8.12
C SER A 456 19.29 18.19 -8.18
N LYS A 457 19.30 17.38 -7.12
CA LYS A 457 18.36 16.28 -6.93
C LYS A 457 16.95 16.81 -6.68
N SER A 458 16.82 17.85 -5.83
CA SER A 458 15.54 18.48 -5.53
C SER A 458 14.87 19.03 -6.80
N LEU A 459 15.60 19.77 -7.62
CA LEU A 459 15.06 20.32 -8.87
C LEU A 459 14.57 19.22 -9.81
N ILE A 460 15.32 18.12 -9.95
CA ILE A 460 14.92 17.00 -10.81
C ILE A 460 13.69 16.27 -10.24
N ASP A 461 13.57 16.17 -8.93
CA ASP A 461 12.40 15.59 -8.25
C ASP A 461 11.15 16.47 -8.45
N ASP A 462 11.30 17.79 -8.32
CA ASP A 462 10.23 18.75 -8.59
C ASP A 462 9.78 18.71 -10.07
N LEU A 463 10.73 18.61 -11.00
CA LEU A 463 10.41 18.45 -12.42
C LEU A 463 9.67 17.14 -12.70
N GLN A 464 9.92 16.08 -11.93
CA GLN A 464 9.18 14.82 -12.05
C GLN A 464 7.75 14.96 -11.54
N GLU A 465 7.53 15.69 -10.45
CA GLU A 465 6.19 16.03 -9.95
C GLU A 465 5.43 16.89 -10.99
N ILE A 466 6.05 17.95 -11.50
CA ILE A 466 5.46 18.78 -12.55
C ILE A 466 5.12 17.95 -13.79
N SER A 467 6.00 17.04 -14.17
CA SER A 467 5.73 16.18 -15.34
C SER A 467 4.50 15.29 -15.16
N LEU A 468 4.22 14.81 -13.93
CA LEU A 468 2.98 14.13 -13.62
C LEU A 468 1.78 15.06 -13.77
N LYS A 469 1.84 16.26 -13.17
CA LYS A 469 0.76 17.25 -13.16
C LYS A 469 0.39 17.79 -14.55
N ILE A 470 1.30 17.71 -15.53
CA ILE A 470 1.00 18.04 -16.93
C ILE A 470 0.66 16.80 -17.79
N GLY A 471 0.46 15.62 -17.17
CA GLY A 471 0.12 14.40 -17.89
C GLY A 471 1.28 13.82 -18.75
N LEU A 472 2.53 14.17 -18.46
CA LEU A 472 3.72 13.75 -19.20
C LEU A 472 4.67 12.91 -18.32
N PRO A 473 4.38 11.63 -18.03
CA PRO A 473 5.18 10.82 -17.11
C PRO A 473 6.67 10.78 -17.48
N SER A 474 7.52 10.82 -16.46
CA SER A 474 8.97 10.86 -16.66
C SER A 474 9.69 9.78 -15.84
N THR A 475 10.98 9.60 -16.12
CA THR A 475 11.89 8.75 -15.32
C THR A 475 13.19 9.49 -15.06
N ILE A 476 13.69 9.34 -13.84
CA ILE A 476 14.98 9.91 -13.43
C ILE A 476 16.06 8.84 -13.49
N LYS A 477 17.28 9.25 -13.88
CA LYS A 477 18.49 8.44 -13.78
C LYS A 477 19.59 9.26 -13.11
N ASN A 478 20.14 8.73 -12.03
CA ASN A 478 21.41 9.22 -11.52
C ASN A 478 22.52 8.77 -12.47
N ARG A 479 23.31 9.72 -12.95
CA ARG A 479 24.45 9.51 -13.87
C ARG A 479 25.78 9.53 -13.14
N GLY A 480 25.76 9.80 -11.84
CA GLY A 480 26.95 9.97 -11.04
C GLY A 480 27.78 11.21 -11.43
N LYS A 481 28.95 11.29 -10.84
CA LYS A 481 29.94 12.33 -11.18
C LYS A 481 30.54 12.03 -12.55
N ARG A 482 30.47 13.01 -13.47
CA ARG A 482 30.97 12.84 -14.82
C ARG A 482 32.32 13.51 -14.99
N THR A 483 33.18 12.87 -15.75
CA THR A 483 34.39 13.50 -16.28
C THR A 483 34.10 13.98 -17.70
N SER A 484 34.36 15.25 -17.96
CA SER A 484 34.27 15.85 -19.28
C SER A 484 35.64 16.43 -19.69
N TYR A 485 35.87 16.59 -21.00
CA TYR A 485 37.06 17.20 -21.52
C TYR A 485 36.66 18.46 -22.29
N ILE A 486 37.17 19.64 -21.88
CA ILE A 486 36.96 20.91 -22.57
C ILE A 486 38.32 21.41 -23.02
N LYS A 487 38.53 21.52 -24.33
CA LYS A 487 39.80 21.94 -24.95
C LYS A 487 41.02 21.15 -24.43
N GLY A 488 40.86 19.82 -24.28
CA GLY A 488 41.91 18.93 -23.78
C GLY A 488 42.09 18.92 -22.24
N ARG A 489 41.44 19.79 -21.51
CA ARG A 489 41.48 19.83 -20.04
C ARG A 489 40.38 18.91 -19.44
N GLN A 490 40.76 18.00 -18.57
CA GLN A 490 39.84 17.17 -17.83
C GLN A 490 39.13 17.99 -16.77
N ILE A 491 37.79 17.92 -16.77
CA ILE A 491 36.92 18.51 -15.77
C ILE A 491 36.15 17.39 -15.11
N ILE A 492 36.31 17.24 -13.80
CA ILE A 492 35.55 16.28 -13.00
C ILE A 492 34.43 17.06 -12.28
N ASN A 493 33.18 16.70 -12.54
CA ASN A 493 32.06 17.31 -11.86
C ASN A 493 32.12 16.97 -10.37
N GLN A 494 31.95 17.97 -9.50
CA GLN A 494 31.97 17.79 -8.05
C GLN A 494 30.73 17.09 -7.54
N PHE A 495 29.58 17.29 -8.22
CA PHE A 495 28.27 16.76 -7.86
C PHE A 495 27.80 15.70 -8.84
N ASP A 496 26.89 14.86 -8.38
CA ASP A 496 26.17 13.92 -9.23
C ASP A 496 25.36 14.68 -10.30
N SER A 497 25.21 14.06 -11.45
CA SER A 497 24.35 14.55 -12.52
C SER A 497 23.11 13.68 -12.61
N TYR A 498 21.96 14.28 -12.54
CA TYR A 498 20.67 13.63 -12.70
C TYR A 498 20.09 13.94 -14.08
N GLN A 499 19.52 12.93 -14.69
CA GLN A 499 18.86 13.05 -15.99
C GLN A 499 17.39 12.67 -15.84
N ILE A 500 16.49 13.58 -16.24
CA ILE A 500 15.07 13.28 -16.39
C ILE A 500 14.75 13.02 -17.86
N ASN A 501 13.99 11.95 -18.11
CA ASN A 501 13.53 11.56 -19.45
C ASN A 501 12.01 11.59 -19.46
N PHE A 502 11.45 12.49 -20.25
CA PHE A 502 10.01 12.62 -20.40
C PHE A 502 9.47 11.59 -21.40
N SER A 503 8.24 11.16 -21.18
CA SER A 503 7.55 10.26 -22.11
C SER A 503 7.34 10.94 -23.47
N LYS A 504 7.15 10.13 -24.51
CA LYS A 504 6.79 10.65 -25.83
C LYS A 504 5.38 11.27 -25.79
N ASN A 505 5.13 12.24 -26.66
CA ASN A 505 3.79 12.76 -26.87
C ASN A 505 2.82 11.60 -27.20
N PRO A 506 1.74 11.37 -26.45
CA PRO A 506 0.81 10.27 -26.66
C PRO A 506 0.16 10.30 -28.06
N ASN A 507 0.01 11.49 -28.65
CA ASN A 507 -0.61 11.65 -29.97
C ASN A 507 0.25 11.15 -31.15
N ILE A 508 1.54 10.85 -30.91
CA ILE A 508 2.49 10.45 -31.97
C ILE A 508 2.92 8.99 -31.85
N SER A 509 2.70 8.33 -30.72
CA SER A 509 3.19 6.97 -30.46
C SER A 509 2.06 5.97 -30.24
N LYS A 510 2.03 4.89 -31.03
CA LYS A 510 1.16 3.73 -30.82
C LYS A 510 1.44 2.97 -29.51
N HIS A 511 2.59 3.25 -28.84
CA HIS A 511 2.96 2.66 -27.57
C HIS A 511 2.72 3.69 -26.45
N ASN A 512 1.60 3.57 -25.78
CA ASN A 512 1.23 4.43 -24.66
C ASN A 512 2.19 4.23 -23.48
N LYS A 513 3.05 5.22 -23.21
CA LYS A 513 3.97 5.20 -22.07
C LYS A 513 3.32 5.66 -20.75
N SER A 514 2.13 6.16 -20.84
CA SER A 514 1.29 6.46 -19.67
C SER A 514 0.81 5.18 -18.98
N THR A 515 0.68 4.11 -19.78
CA THR A 515 0.35 2.76 -19.30
C THR A 515 1.35 1.74 -19.83
N PRO A 516 2.59 1.74 -19.32
CA PRO A 516 3.62 0.82 -19.81
C PRO A 516 3.29 -0.63 -19.44
N LEU A 517 3.75 -1.52 -20.30
CA LEU A 517 3.70 -2.96 -20.12
C LEU A 517 4.86 -3.39 -19.21
N VAL A 518 4.54 -4.20 -18.20
CA VAL A 518 5.48 -5.01 -17.43
C VAL A 518 5.35 -6.45 -17.94
N LYS A 519 6.41 -6.99 -18.53
CA LYS A 519 6.42 -8.33 -19.08
C LYS A 519 6.74 -9.37 -18.00
N SER A 520 6.30 -10.59 -18.18
CA SER A 520 6.60 -11.71 -17.26
C SER A 520 8.10 -11.92 -17.05
N ASN A 521 8.92 -11.79 -18.11
CA ASN A 521 10.37 -11.92 -18.03
C ASN A 521 11.10 -10.70 -17.43
N GLU A 522 10.39 -9.63 -17.11
CA GLU A 522 10.89 -8.45 -16.40
C GLU A 522 10.59 -8.54 -14.89
N GLN A 523 10.00 -9.63 -14.44
CA GLN A 523 9.60 -9.89 -13.07
C GLN A 523 10.47 -10.99 -12.47
N TYR A 524 10.68 -10.90 -11.15
CA TYR A 524 11.48 -11.86 -10.38
C TYR A 524 11.04 -11.85 -8.93
N GLN A 525 11.39 -12.86 -8.18
CA GLN A 525 11.22 -12.88 -6.74
C GLN A 525 12.56 -12.67 -6.03
N ARG A 526 12.52 -11.92 -4.94
CA ARG A 526 13.69 -11.68 -4.09
C ARG A 526 13.34 -11.98 -2.64
N TYR A 527 14.12 -12.85 -2.02
CA TYR A 527 14.00 -13.07 -0.59
C TYR A 527 14.33 -11.78 0.16
N TYR A 528 13.48 -11.42 1.11
CA TYR A 528 13.61 -10.24 1.92
C TYR A 528 13.33 -10.58 3.39
N ASN A 529 14.13 -9.99 4.27
CA ASN A 529 13.92 -10.05 5.71
C ASN A 529 14.14 -8.63 6.23
N GLY A 530 13.07 -7.93 6.52
CA GLY A 530 13.11 -6.54 6.92
C GLY A 530 11.70 -5.96 6.99
N PHE A 531 11.59 -4.64 7.09
CA PHE A 531 10.29 -3.97 7.18
C PHE A 531 9.73 -3.63 5.83
N VAL A 532 8.41 -3.69 5.75
CA VAL A 532 7.61 -3.27 4.61
C VAL A 532 6.60 -2.22 5.06
N TYR A 533 6.32 -1.26 4.18
CA TYR A 533 5.60 -0.04 4.49
C TYR A 533 4.43 0.17 3.54
N CYS A 534 3.39 0.82 4.01
CA CYS A 534 2.30 1.35 3.19
C CYS A 534 1.61 2.52 3.89
N VAL A 535 0.78 3.25 3.16
CA VAL A 535 -0.18 4.21 3.73
C VAL A 535 -1.57 3.84 3.31
N GLU A 536 -2.58 4.22 4.10
CA GLU A 536 -3.97 4.12 3.71
C GLU A 536 -4.51 5.47 3.30
N VAL A 537 -5.16 5.53 2.14
CA VAL A 537 -5.84 6.71 1.62
C VAL A 537 -7.23 6.34 1.09
N THR A 538 -8.14 7.30 1.08
CA THR A 538 -9.55 7.08 0.70
C THR A 538 -9.71 6.50 -0.71
N ASN A 539 -8.86 6.89 -1.66
CA ASN A 539 -8.91 6.41 -3.04
C ASN A 539 -8.20 5.07 -3.26
N HIS A 540 -7.53 4.53 -2.23
CA HIS A 540 -6.80 3.27 -2.25
C HIS A 540 -5.68 3.15 -3.30
N ILE A 541 -5.27 4.26 -3.92
CA ILE A 541 -4.24 4.34 -4.96
C ILE A 541 -3.29 5.48 -4.62
N ILE A 542 -2.00 5.19 -4.58
CA ILE A 542 -0.94 6.14 -4.23
C ILE A 542 0.12 6.21 -5.33
N TYR A 543 0.81 7.36 -5.44
CA TYR A 543 1.87 7.53 -6.42
C TYR A 543 3.23 7.28 -5.79
N VAL A 544 3.88 6.22 -6.22
CA VAL A 544 5.17 5.79 -5.67
C VAL A 544 6.22 5.70 -6.77
N ARG A 545 7.50 5.76 -6.37
CA ARG A 545 8.62 5.47 -7.27
C ARG A 545 9.69 4.64 -6.57
N ARG A 546 10.41 3.86 -7.38
CA ARG A 546 11.65 3.21 -6.99
C ARG A 546 12.72 3.52 -8.05
N ASN A 547 13.92 3.94 -7.61
CA ASN A 547 15.01 4.33 -8.52
C ASN A 547 14.57 5.31 -9.62
N GLY A 548 13.75 6.33 -9.26
CA GLY A 548 13.29 7.39 -10.15
C GLY A 548 12.27 6.96 -11.21
N LYS A 549 11.59 5.81 -11.04
CA LYS A 549 10.59 5.25 -11.96
C LYS A 549 9.20 5.23 -11.33
N PRO A 550 8.40 6.29 -11.47
CA PRO A 550 7.14 6.43 -10.77
C PRO A 550 5.97 5.78 -11.50
N PHE A 551 4.98 5.31 -10.68
CA PHE A 551 3.70 4.78 -11.15
C PHE A 551 2.67 4.74 -10.03
N TRP A 552 1.39 4.57 -10.39
CA TRP A 552 0.30 4.40 -9.44
C TRP A 552 0.22 2.96 -8.95
N ILE A 553 0.11 2.78 -7.64
CA ILE A 553 0.01 1.48 -6.97
C ILE A 553 -1.10 1.51 -5.92
N GLY A 554 -1.63 0.34 -5.53
CA GLY A 554 -2.63 0.26 -4.47
C GLY A 554 -2.05 0.40 -3.06
N ASN A 555 -2.93 0.48 -2.07
CA ASN A 555 -2.60 0.54 -0.64
C ASN A 555 -3.22 -0.64 0.15
N SER A 556 -3.08 -0.66 1.47
CA SER A 556 -3.62 -1.69 2.39
C SER A 556 -4.90 -1.21 3.10
N HIS A 557 -5.71 -2.14 3.70
CA HIS A 557 -7.04 -1.85 4.27
C HIS A 557 -7.13 -2.10 5.78
N LEU A 558 -7.78 -1.18 6.53
CA LEU A 558 -8.05 -1.24 7.97
C LEU A 558 -9.56 -1.21 8.32
N HIS A 559 -10.44 -1.15 7.34
CA HIS A 559 -11.85 -0.77 7.51
C HIS A 559 -12.65 -1.61 8.53
N ASP A 560 -12.43 -2.92 8.56
CA ASP A 560 -13.23 -3.78 9.46
C ASP A 560 -12.94 -3.49 10.93
N LEU A 561 -11.71 -3.14 11.28
CA LEU A 561 -11.31 -2.87 12.66
C LEU A 561 -11.81 -1.51 13.18
N GLU A 562 -11.90 -0.51 12.29
CA GLU A 562 -12.46 0.80 12.64
C GLU A 562 -13.91 0.74 13.14
N LEU A 563 -14.66 -0.29 12.77
CA LEU A 563 -16.00 -0.54 13.30
C LEU A 563 -16.03 -0.70 14.82
N LEU A 564 -14.91 -1.08 15.43
CA LEU A 564 -14.79 -1.33 16.87
C LEU A 564 -14.42 -0.08 17.67
N ARG A 565 -13.82 0.96 17.06
CA ARG A 565 -13.20 2.09 17.77
C ARG A 565 -14.07 2.70 18.88
N ASN A 566 -15.27 3.09 18.55
CA ASN A 566 -16.19 3.73 19.51
C ASN A 566 -16.61 2.79 20.64
N GLY A 567 -16.82 1.51 20.33
CA GLY A 567 -17.19 0.50 21.30
C GLY A 567 -16.06 0.24 22.32
N ILE A 568 -14.84 0.11 21.83
CA ILE A 568 -13.65 -0.08 22.66
C ILE A 568 -13.44 1.13 23.58
N SER A 569 -13.44 2.35 23.00
CA SER A 569 -13.28 3.59 23.78
C SER A 569 -14.31 3.74 24.89
N SER A 570 -15.58 3.43 24.60
CA SER A 570 -16.66 3.50 25.61
C SER A 570 -16.39 2.55 26.79
N ILE A 571 -16.03 1.31 26.50
CA ILE A 571 -15.77 0.31 27.54
C ILE A 571 -14.53 0.64 28.36
N GLN A 572 -13.46 1.08 27.74
CA GLN A 572 -12.25 1.50 28.46
C GLN A 572 -12.47 2.70 29.36
N HIS A 573 -13.41 3.59 28.99
CA HIS A 573 -13.78 4.73 29.83
C HIS A 573 -14.72 4.32 30.97
N GLU A 574 -15.71 3.47 30.69
CA GLU A 574 -16.76 3.11 31.67
C GLU A 574 -16.34 2.00 32.65
N LYS A 575 -15.48 1.07 32.21
CA LYS A 575 -15.13 -0.16 32.93
C LYS A 575 -13.62 -0.50 32.91
N PRO A 576 -12.72 0.46 33.16
CA PRO A 576 -11.27 0.25 33.00
C PRO A 576 -10.72 -0.82 33.94
N GLU A 577 -11.27 -0.92 35.17
CA GLU A 577 -10.81 -1.86 36.19
C GLU A 577 -11.13 -3.32 35.84
N ASN A 578 -12.23 -3.57 35.12
CA ASN A 578 -12.78 -4.89 34.90
C ASN A 578 -12.52 -5.43 33.51
N THR A 579 -11.90 -4.66 32.61
CA THR A 579 -11.74 -5.04 31.20
C THR A 579 -10.30 -4.90 30.70
N GLN A 580 -9.95 -5.77 29.75
CA GLN A 580 -8.70 -5.69 29.02
C GLN A 580 -8.94 -6.01 27.56
N PHE A 581 -8.32 -5.25 26.65
CA PHE A 581 -8.33 -5.52 25.22
C PHE A 581 -7.01 -6.16 24.79
N VAL A 582 -7.06 -7.23 24.02
CA VAL A 582 -5.89 -8.01 23.59
C VAL A 582 -5.75 -7.92 22.08
N LEU A 583 -4.71 -7.24 21.60
CA LEU A 583 -4.35 -7.20 20.20
C LEU A 583 -3.41 -8.37 19.89
N CYS A 584 -3.92 -9.35 19.15
CA CYS A 584 -3.15 -10.51 18.73
C CYS A 584 -2.58 -10.30 17.32
N GLY A 585 -1.33 -10.73 17.11
CA GLY A 585 -0.60 -10.55 15.85
C GLY A 585 0.32 -9.32 15.86
N PHE A 586 0.49 -8.64 16.99
CA PHE A 586 1.45 -7.56 17.16
C PHE A 586 2.88 -8.07 16.87
N ASP A 587 3.62 -7.36 16.03
CA ASP A 587 5.00 -7.73 15.73
C ASP A 587 5.89 -6.49 15.53
N THR A 588 6.88 -6.36 16.41
CA THR A 588 7.93 -5.34 16.35
C THR A 588 9.32 -5.97 16.34
N ARG A 589 9.40 -7.27 16.09
CA ARG A 589 10.66 -8.00 16.01
C ARG A 589 11.34 -7.71 14.68
N GLY A 590 12.32 -6.85 14.70
CA GLY A 590 13.11 -6.49 13.54
C GLY A 590 13.98 -5.27 13.79
N THR A 591 14.80 -4.93 12.83
CA THR A 591 15.69 -3.79 12.88
C THR A 591 15.45 -2.86 11.68
N VAL A 592 15.62 -1.57 11.93
CA VAL A 592 15.65 -0.53 10.88
C VAL A 592 17.11 -0.16 10.64
N SER A 593 17.49 -0.09 9.38
CA SER A 593 18.80 0.43 8.99
C SER A 593 18.73 1.94 8.90
N GLU A 594 19.44 2.64 9.79
CA GLU A 594 19.61 4.08 9.75
C GLU A 594 20.92 4.42 9.06
N PHE A 595 20.83 5.24 8.02
CA PHE A 595 22.00 5.82 7.36
C PHE A 595 22.37 7.12 8.06
N ASN A 596 23.57 7.17 8.65
CA ASN A 596 24.10 8.42 9.18
C ASN A 596 24.81 9.17 8.04
N PRO A 597 24.29 10.35 7.62
CA PRO A 597 24.86 11.11 6.52
C PRO A 597 26.26 11.66 6.81
N ASP A 598 26.59 11.90 8.08
CA ASP A 598 27.86 12.47 8.49
C ASP A 598 28.96 11.41 8.50
N THR A 599 28.67 10.23 9.01
CA THR A 599 29.65 9.11 9.08
C THR A 599 29.59 8.18 7.87
N LYS A 600 28.57 8.30 7.00
CA LYS A 600 28.25 7.41 5.87
C LYS A 600 28.09 5.94 6.27
N GLN A 601 27.86 5.66 7.52
CA GLN A 601 27.66 4.32 8.03
C GLN A 601 26.16 3.99 8.14
N VAL A 602 25.84 2.73 7.88
CA VAL A 602 24.50 2.18 8.12
C VAL A 602 24.54 1.48 9.48
N THR A 603 23.81 2.01 10.43
CA THR A 603 23.59 1.37 11.73
C THR A 603 22.25 0.67 11.76
N GLN A 604 22.16 -0.43 12.48
CA GLN A 604 20.88 -1.11 12.70
C GLN A 604 20.38 -0.82 14.11
N ARG A 605 19.15 -0.36 14.21
CA ARG A 605 18.44 -0.21 15.48
C ARG A 605 17.14 -1.01 15.49
N PRO A 606 16.64 -1.39 16.68
CA PRO A 606 15.30 -1.96 16.82
C PRO A 606 14.24 -1.01 16.23
N ILE A 607 13.20 -1.59 15.63
CA ILE A 607 12.07 -0.80 15.17
C ILE A 607 11.31 -0.21 16.36
N LYS A 608 10.87 1.03 16.24
CA LYS A 608 9.99 1.62 17.25
C LYS A 608 8.54 1.20 17.00
N PRO A 609 7.74 0.98 18.04
CA PRO A 609 6.34 0.58 17.87
C PRO A 609 5.54 1.49 16.94
N GLU A 610 5.74 2.80 17.03
CA GLU A 610 5.08 3.81 16.20
C GLU A 610 5.42 3.74 14.71
N GLU A 611 6.46 3.03 14.35
CA GLU A 611 6.86 2.78 12.97
C GLU A 611 6.14 1.58 12.35
N THR A 612 5.28 0.89 13.11
CA THR A 612 4.57 -0.32 12.67
C THR A 612 3.07 -0.06 12.42
N VAL A 613 2.47 -0.89 11.57
CA VAL A 613 1.00 -0.92 11.39
C VAL A 613 0.27 -1.30 12.68
N TRP A 614 0.90 -2.11 13.51
CA TRP A 614 0.37 -2.55 14.79
C TRP A 614 0.10 -1.40 15.73
N TYR A 615 0.86 -0.33 15.64
CA TYR A 615 0.62 0.91 16.39
C TYR A 615 -0.73 1.55 16.07
N LYS A 616 -1.23 1.43 14.83
CA LYS A 616 -2.55 1.93 14.44
C LYS A 616 -3.69 1.04 14.91
N TYR A 617 -3.51 -0.27 14.78
CA TYR A 617 -4.44 -1.19 15.41
C TYR A 617 -4.47 -0.91 16.91
N GLU A 618 -3.32 -0.70 17.51
CA GLU A 618 -3.19 -0.32 18.90
C GLU A 618 -3.88 1.00 19.22
N GLN A 619 -3.84 2.01 18.34
CA GLN A 619 -4.59 3.25 18.52
C GLN A 619 -6.10 3.02 18.57
N ILE A 620 -6.66 2.11 17.75
CA ILE A 620 -8.07 1.75 17.84
C ILE A 620 -8.40 1.19 19.23
N PHE A 621 -7.50 0.41 19.80
CA PHE A 621 -7.66 -0.20 21.11
C PHE A 621 -7.29 0.73 22.29
N THR A 622 -6.65 1.87 22.07
CA THR A 622 -6.10 2.72 23.13
C THR A 622 -6.41 4.21 22.99
N ASP A 623 -7.09 4.64 21.96
CA ASP A 623 -7.22 6.05 21.55
C ASP A 623 -7.73 6.97 22.69
N ASN A 624 -8.80 6.57 23.36
CA ASN A 624 -9.39 7.36 24.44
C ASN A 624 -8.57 7.29 25.72
N TYR A 625 -7.93 6.18 25.98
CA TYR A 625 -7.17 5.94 27.20
C TYR A 625 -5.86 6.75 27.22
N ARG A 626 -5.27 6.94 26.05
CA ARG A 626 -4.06 7.76 25.89
C ARG A 626 -4.25 9.23 26.22
N VAL A 627 -5.39 9.79 25.84
CA VAL A 627 -5.72 11.20 26.10
C VAL A 627 -5.90 11.49 27.58
N THR A 628 -6.45 10.52 28.32
CA THR A 628 -6.80 10.67 29.74
C THR A 628 -5.72 10.19 30.70
N ASN A 629 -4.73 9.43 30.22
CA ASN A 629 -3.67 8.85 31.05
C ASN A 629 -2.27 9.01 30.41
N PRO A 630 -1.54 10.10 30.72
CA PRO A 630 -0.20 10.33 30.18
C PRO A 630 0.83 9.24 30.52
N THR A 631 0.67 8.55 31.64
CA THR A 631 1.57 7.45 32.05
C THR A 631 1.42 6.22 31.16
N TYR A 632 0.29 6.08 30.52
CA TYR A 632 0.01 4.96 29.61
C TYR A 632 0.88 4.99 28.35
N GLU A 633 1.22 6.15 27.81
CA GLU A 633 2.20 6.27 26.72
C GLU A 633 3.58 5.75 27.13
N THR A 634 4.01 5.97 28.38
CA THR A 634 5.26 5.42 28.90
C THR A 634 5.19 3.91 29.02
N TYR A 635 4.06 3.37 29.51
CA TYR A 635 3.80 1.94 29.57
C TYR A 635 3.87 1.31 28.17
N LEU A 636 3.19 1.85 27.18
CA LEU A 636 3.21 1.33 25.81
C LEU A 636 4.61 1.34 25.18
N LYS A 637 5.43 2.35 25.48
CA LYS A 637 6.81 2.43 24.99
C LYS A 637 7.72 1.38 25.62
N SER A 638 7.51 1.08 26.89
CA SER A 638 8.31 0.09 27.64
C SER A 638 7.82 -1.35 27.49
N PHE A 639 6.57 -1.53 27.03
CA PHE A 639 5.94 -2.83 26.98
C PHE A 639 6.48 -3.69 25.84
N THR A 640 6.98 -4.86 26.17
CA THR A 640 7.40 -5.88 25.22
C THR A 640 6.39 -7.03 25.23
N PRO A 641 5.80 -7.41 24.07
CA PRO A 641 4.91 -8.57 24.01
C PRO A 641 5.61 -9.83 24.53
N SER A 642 4.95 -10.55 25.42
CA SER A 642 5.48 -11.81 25.98
C SER A 642 4.77 -13.01 25.33
N PRO A 643 5.47 -14.12 25.04
CA PRO A 643 4.84 -15.39 24.70
C PRO A 643 4.06 -15.96 25.89
N GLU A 644 4.42 -15.60 27.11
CA GLU A 644 3.73 -16.00 28.32
C GLU A 644 2.74 -14.93 28.76
N TYR A 645 1.57 -15.36 29.20
CA TYR A 645 0.62 -14.48 29.82
C TYR A 645 1.14 -14.04 31.19
N LYS A 646 1.29 -12.74 31.36
CA LYS A 646 1.45 -12.13 32.68
C LYS A 646 0.25 -11.26 32.94
N ASP A 647 -0.40 -11.47 34.05
CA ASP A 647 -1.49 -10.62 34.49
C ASP A 647 -0.96 -9.22 34.74
N ASP A 648 -1.58 -8.24 34.09
CA ASP A 648 -1.26 -6.84 34.28
C ASP A 648 -2.56 -6.04 34.50
N ASN A 649 -2.48 -4.94 35.21
CA ASN A 649 -3.63 -4.11 35.55
C ASN A 649 -4.07 -3.16 34.43
N GLU A 650 -3.40 -3.19 33.29
CA GLU A 650 -3.72 -2.30 32.17
C GLU A 650 -4.95 -2.72 31.39
N THR A 651 -5.59 -1.76 30.74
CA THR A 651 -6.79 -2.00 29.92
C THR A 651 -6.49 -2.54 28.53
N TYR A 652 -5.21 -2.63 28.14
CA TYR A 652 -4.75 -3.08 26.83
C TYR A 652 -3.54 -3.99 26.94
N ARG A 653 -3.46 -5.00 26.05
CA ARG A 653 -2.35 -5.94 25.97
C ARG A 653 -1.99 -6.30 24.52
N ARG A 654 -0.71 -6.49 24.27
CA ARG A 654 -0.15 -6.96 23.00
C ARG A 654 0.16 -8.45 23.07
N ARG A 655 -0.06 -9.16 21.94
CA ARG A 655 0.38 -10.55 21.74
C ARG A 655 1.13 -10.66 20.43
N TRP A 656 2.19 -11.46 20.44
CA TRP A 656 2.99 -11.70 19.25
C TRP A 656 2.18 -12.37 18.14
N THR A 657 2.55 -12.06 16.89
CA THR A 657 2.14 -12.86 15.73
C THR A 657 2.78 -14.24 15.83
N LEU A 658 2.02 -15.25 15.45
CA LEU A 658 2.43 -16.65 15.45
C LEU A 658 2.31 -17.21 14.03
N ASP A 659 3.06 -18.28 13.75
CA ASP A 659 2.96 -18.99 12.47
C ASP A 659 1.60 -19.70 12.30
N VAL A 660 1.29 -20.12 11.08
CA VAL A 660 -0.01 -20.73 10.74
C VAL A 660 -0.32 -22.03 11.51
N ALA A 661 0.72 -22.71 12.04
CA ALA A 661 0.53 -23.92 12.85
C ALA A 661 0.25 -23.62 14.32
N LYS A 662 0.36 -22.37 14.76
CA LYS A 662 0.24 -21.95 16.17
C LYS A 662 -0.62 -20.71 16.38
N TYR A 663 -1.06 -20.02 15.34
CA TYR A 663 -1.72 -18.72 15.46
C TYR A 663 -3.00 -18.77 16.32
N ALA A 664 -3.71 -19.89 16.29
CA ALA A 664 -4.95 -20.07 17.03
C ALA A 664 -4.74 -20.19 18.54
N ILE A 665 -3.51 -20.44 19.02
CA ILE A 665 -3.17 -20.37 20.46
C ILE A 665 -3.53 -19.00 21.04
N ASN A 666 -3.52 -17.95 20.24
CA ASN A 666 -3.89 -16.60 20.67
C ASN A 666 -5.32 -16.51 21.21
N TYR A 667 -6.24 -17.39 20.81
CA TYR A 667 -7.59 -17.45 21.38
C TYR A 667 -7.61 -17.80 22.87
N ASN A 668 -6.56 -18.40 23.42
CA ASN A 668 -6.47 -18.71 24.84
C ASN A 668 -6.27 -17.46 25.72
N TYR A 669 -5.88 -16.34 25.16
CA TYR A 669 -5.52 -15.11 25.88
C TYR A 669 -6.63 -14.08 25.98
N PHE A 670 -7.82 -14.38 25.50
CA PHE A 670 -9.02 -13.54 25.68
C PHE A 670 -10.26 -14.41 25.91
N ASP A 671 -11.31 -13.80 26.44
CA ASP A 671 -12.54 -14.47 26.81
C ASP A 671 -13.63 -14.24 25.76
N ILE A 672 -13.57 -13.09 25.08
CA ILE A 672 -14.53 -12.63 24.08
C ILE A 672 -13.78 -12.37 22.77
N SER A 673 -14.21 -13.00 21.69
CA SER A 673 -13.71 -12.77 20.33
C SER A 673 -14.50 -11.66 19.65
N LEU A 674 -13.80 -10.72 19.00
CA LEU A 674 -14.38 -9.64 18.18
C LEU A 674 -14.21 -9.97 16.71
N ALA A 675 -15.32 -10.09 15.98
CA ALA A 675 -15.34 -10.40 14.55
C ALA A 675 -16.08 -9.32 13.74
N PRO A 676 -15.47 -8.11 13.58
CA PRO A 676 -16.01 -7.10 12.68
C PRO A 676 -15.87 -7.53 11.22
N LEU A 677 -16.90 -7.28 10.42
CA LEU A 677 -16.91 -7.54 8.98
C LEU A 677 -17.87 -6.54 8.31
N ALA A 678 -17.37 -5.81 7.30
CA ALA A 678 -18.21 -4.92 6.51
C ALA A 678 -19.13 -5.72 5.58
N GLU A 679 -20.37 -5.23 5.42
CA GLU A 679 -21.34 -5.88 4.54
C GLU A 679 -20.97 -5.66 3.07
N SER A 680 -20.77 -6.74 2.30
CA SER A 680 -20.60 -6.72 0.86
C SER A 680 -20.98 -8.07 0.24
N HIS A 681 -21.30 -8.06 -1.06
CA HIS A 681 -21.61 -9.31 -1.79
C HIS A 681 -20.41 -10.26 -1.79
N PHE A 682 -19.20 -9.73 -1.84
CA PHE A 682 -17.98 -10.54 -1.77
C PHE A 682 -17.84 -11.18 -0.38
N ASN A 683 -17.94 -10.40 0.70
CA ASN A 683 -17.83 -10.91 2.06
C ASN A 683 -18.91 -11.95 2.40
N ALA A 684 -20.11 -11.82 1.82
CA ALA A 684 -21.21 -12.77 2.02
C ALA A 684 -20.90 -14.19 1.51
N ASN A 685 -19.99 -14.31 0.54
CA ASN A 685 -19.59 -15.60 -0.06
C ASN A 685 -18.27 -16.16 0.53
N LYS A 686 -17.69 -15.50 1.54
CA LYS A 686 -16.54 -16.03 2.29
C LYS A 686 -16.94 -17.16 3.24
N SER A 687 -15.93 -17.82 3.78
CA SER A 687 -16.14 -18.76 4.90
C SER A 687 -16.27 -18.01 6.22
N GLN A 688 -16.93 -18.63 7.20
CA GLN A 688 -17.08 -18.11 8.57
C GLN A 688 -15.97 -18.56 9.52
N LEU A 689 -14.71 -18.58 9.07
CA LEU A 689 -13.59 -19.15 9.84
C LEU A 689 -13.45 -18.54 11.25
N LYS A 690 -13.65 -17.21 11.40
CA LYS A 690 -13.64 -16.53 12.71
C LYS A 690 -14.69 -17.06 13.68
N VAL A 691 -15.85 -17.47 13.18
CA VAL A 691 -16.92 -18.07 13.98
C VAL A 691 -16.51 -19.46 14.44
N ILE A 692 -15.94 -20.25 13.52
CA ILE A 692 -15.47 -21.62 13.76
C ILE A 692 -14.37 -21.63 14.82
N GLU A 693 -13.34 -20.80 14.63
CA GLU A 693 -12.20 -20.68 15.56
C GLU A 693 -12.64 -20.24 16.96
N ALA A 694 -13.49 -19.21 17.07
CA ALA A 694 -14.00 -18.74 18.33
C ALA A 694 -14.81 -19.84 19.04
N GLY A 695 -15.60 -20.61 18.29
CA GLY A 695 -16.41 -21.71 18.83
C GLY A 695 -15.55 -22.86 19.37
N PHE A 696 -14.55 -23.33 18.64
CA PHE A 696 -13.64 -24.40 19.14
C PHE A 696 -12.88 -23.97 20.37
N HIS A 697 -12.60 -22.68 20.54
CA HIS A 697 -11.97 -22.14 21.75
C HIS A 697 -12.98 -21.76 22.86
N LYS A 698 -14.25 -22.06 22.69
CA LYS A 698 -15.33 -21.72 23.63
C LYS A 698 -15.36 -20.24 24.01
N LYS A 699 -15.15 -19.36 23.04
CA LYS A 699 -15.16 -17.91 23.26
C LYS A 699 -16.55 -17.35 23.01
N ALA A 700 -17.03 -16.50 23.89
CA ALA A 700 -18.15 -15.64 23.56
C ALA A 700 -17.79 -14.82 22.31
N LEU A 701 -18.72 -14.67 21.38
CA LEU A 701 -18.48 -13.98 20.13
C LEU A 701 -19.38 -12.75 19.99
N ILE A 702 -18.76 -11.60 19.73
CA ILE A 702 -19.47 -10.42 19.23
C ILE A 702 -19.08 -10.28 17.75
N ALA A 703 -20.05 -10.35 16.85
CA ALA A 703 -19.82 -10.36 15.42
C ALA A 703 -20.75 -9.41 14.67
N SER A 704 -20.31 -8.90 13.52
CA SER A 704 -21.21 -8.19 12.60
C SER A 704 -22.33 -9.12 12.14
N ASN A 705 -23.57 -8.64 12.16
CA ASN A 705 -24.74 -9.40 11.68
C ASN A 705 -24.82 -9.39 10.16
N VAL A 706 -23.80 -9.93 9.52
CA VAL A 706 -23.68 -10.04 8.08
C VAL A 706 -23.35 -11.47 7.67
N LYS A 707 -23.62 -11.79 6.41
CA LYS A 707 -23.17 -13.08 5.84
C LYS A 707 -21.66 -13.03 5.60
N PRO A 708 -20.93 -14.14 5.87
CA PRO A 708 -21.43 -15.49 6.18
C PRO A 708 -21.67 -15.75 7.68
N TYR A 709 -21.33 -14.80 8.58
CA TYR A 709 -21.33 -15.06 10.02
C TYR A 709 -22.70 -15.50 10.54
N ASN A 710 -23.78 -14.85 10.11
CA ASN A 710 -25.14 -15.17 10.53
C ASN A 710 -25.75 -16.44 9.90
N LEU A 711 -24.93 -17.27 9.22
CA LEU A 711 -25.35 -18.62 8.81
C LEU A 711 -25.46 -19.58 10.01
N ASP A 712 -24.55 -19.43 10.98
CA ASP A 712 -24.43 -20.30 12.15
C ASP A 712 -24.64 -19.54 13.45
N LEU A 713 -24.73 -18.22 13.40
CA LEU A 713 -24.95 -17.38 14.57
C LEU A 713 -26.41 -16.98 14.71
N ILE A 714 -26.90 -17.17 15.92
CA ILE A 714 -28.23 -16.75 16.38
C ILE A 714 -28.01 -15.68 17.45
N SER A 715 -28.65 -14.54 17.30
CA SER A 715 -28.49 -13.46 18.28
C SER A 715 -29.03 -13.90 19.64
N ALA A 716 -28.21 -13.78 20.66
CA ALA A 716 -28.61 -14.01 22.06
C ALA A 716 -29.47 -12.87 22.63
N VAL A 717 -29.61 -11.78 21.89
CA VAL A 717 -30.46 -10.65 22.25
C VAL A 717 -31.24 -10.17 21.06
N ASP A 718 -32.56 -10.23 21.13
CA ASP A 718 -33.43 -9.66 20.10
C ASP A 718 -34.37 -8.63 20.74
N SER A 719 -34.40 -7.44 20.15
CA SER A 719 -35.26 -6.32 20.62
C SER A 719 -35.15 -6.04 22.14
N GLY A 720 -33.96 -6.28 22.71
CA GLY A 720 -33.67 -6.08 24.12
C GLY A 720 -33.98 -7.29 25.02
N LYS A 721 -34.66 -8.32 24.49
CA LYS A 721 -34.98 -9.56 25.22
C LYS A 721 -33.88 -10.60 24.99
N PHE A 722 -33.65 -11.40 26.05
CA PHE A 722 -32.73 -12.53 25.98
C PHE A 722 -33.35 -13.67 25.16
N ASN A 723 -32.52 -14.29 24.31
CA ASN A 723 -32.88 -15.45 23.51
C ASN A 723 -32.07 -16.66 23.95
N ASP A 724 -32.72 -17.64 24.57
CA ASP A 724 -32.07 -18.85 25.09
C ASP A 724 -31.44 -19.75 24.02
N LYS A 725 -31.82 -19.59 22.77
CA LYS A 725 -31.24 -20.30 21.64
C LYS A 725 -30.05 -19.54 21.02
N GLY A 726 -29.77 -18.33 21.46
CA GLY A 726 -28.73 -17.51 20.95
C GLY A 726 -27.32 -18.00 21.34
N ASN A 727 -26.39 -17.96 20.42
CA ASN A 727 -25.01 -18.43 20.57
C ASN A 727 -23.96 -17.34 20.37
N ALA A 728 -24.37 -16.09 20.02
CA ALA A 728 -23.50 -14.95 19.85
C ALA A 728 -24.27 -13.64 20.07
N LEU A 729 -23.54 -12.53 20.20
CA LEU A 729 -24.09 -11.19 20.15
C LEU A 729 -23.84 -10.58 18.76
N LEU A 730 -24.91 -10.23 18.07
CA LEU A 730 -24.85 -9.75 16.69
C LEU A 730 -25.03 -8.24 16.61
N VAL A 731 -24.12 -7.57 15.92
CA VAL A 731 -24.11 -6.12 15.69
C VAL A 731 -24.75 -5.80 14.35
N ASP A 732 -25.82 -5.01 14.35
CA ASP A 732 -26.46 -4.52 13.13
C ASP A 732 -25.47 -3.62 12.34
N PRO A 733 -25.24 -3.87 11.05
CA PRO A 733 -24.34 -3.06 10.21
C PRO A 733 -24.67 -1.56 10.20
N ASN A 734 -25.94 -1.21 10.35
CA ASN A 734 -26.40 0.18 10.40
C ASN A 734 -26.19 0.84 11.78
N ARG A 735 -25.78 0.08 12.78
CA ARG A 735 -25.65 0.49 14.18
C ARG A 735 -24.27 0.25 14.77
N ASN A 736 -23.28 0.02 13.96
CA ASN A 736 -21.89 -0.26 14.38
C ASN A 736 -21.39 0.71 15.45
N HIS A 737 -21.69 2.00 15.32
CA HIS A 737 -21.23 3.05 16.25
C HIS A 737 -21.83 2.93 17.67
N LYS A 738 -22.86 2.11 17.89
CA LYS A 738 -23.53 1.94 19.19
C LYS A 738 -23.52 0.50 19.69
N ASP A 739 -23.79 -0.47 18.81
CA ASP A 739 -24.11 -1.82 19.26
C ASP A 739 -22.85 -2.59 19.70
N TRP A 740 -21.66 -2.32 19.14
CA TRP A 740 -20.41 -2.90 19.63
C TRP A 740 -20.19 -2.60 21.12
N GLY A 741 -20.24 -1.34 21.54
CA GLY A 741 -20.09 -0.93 22.94
C GLY A 741 -21.19 -1.49 23.82
N LYS A 742 -22.45 -1.50 23.33
CA LYS A 742 -23.59 -2.06 24.07
C LYS A 742 -23.44 -3.55 24.36
N HIS A 743 -22.96 -4.33 23.38
CA HIS A 743 -22.74 -5.75 23.55
C HIS A 743 -21.52 -6.06 24.42
N MET A 744 -20.44 -5.31 24.28
CA MET A 744 -19.28 -5.40 25.16
C MET A 744 -19.69 -5.14 26.61
N LYS A 745 -20.41 -4.03 26.88
CA LYS A 745 -20.90 -3.66 28.22
C LYS A 745 -21.79 -4.75 28.79
N ARG A 746 -22.67 -5.33 28.00
CA ARG A 746 -23.56 -6.41 28.43
C ARG A 746 -22.80 -7.62 28.99
N LEU A 747 -21.73 -8.02 28.32
CA LEU A 747 -20.90 -9.15 28.77
C LEU A 747 -20.08 -8.79 30.02
N VAL A 748 -19.63 -7.55 30.15
CA VAL A 748 -18.96 -7.09 31.36
C VAL A 748 -19.89 -7.04 32.55
N ASP A 749 -21.12 -6.57 32.35
CA ASP A 749 -22.14 -6.50 33.41
C ASP A 749 -22.74 -7.89 33.75
N ASN A 750 -22.58 -8.90 32.87
CA ASN A 750 -23.09 -10.26 33.04
C ASN A 750 -22.02 -11.31 32.69
N PRO A 751 -20.97 -11.50 33.51
CA PRO A 751 -19.84 -12.38 33.19
C PRO A 751 -20.22 -13.84 32.91
N ASN A 752 -21.24 -14.36 33.62
CA ASN A 752 -21.74 -15.72 33.40
C ASN A 752 -22.25 -15.98 31.98
N MET A 753 -22.68 -14.91 31.27
CA MET A 753 -23.10 -14.97 29.89
C MET A 753 -21.94 -15.28 28.93
N ILE A 754 -20.68 -14.97 29.31
CA ILE A 754 -19.50 -15.22 28.50
C ILE A 754 -19.28 -16.72 28.33
N GLU A 755 -19.29 -17.46 29.45
CA GLU A 755 -19.12 -18.91 29.45
C GLU A 755 -20.29 -19.60 28.75
N ASP A 756 -21.52 -19.16 29.03
CA ASP A 756 -22.73 -19.70 28.44
C ASP A 756 -22.74 -19.54 26.92
N LEU A 757 -22.47 -18.36 26.40
CA LEU A 757 -22.37 -18.11 24.95
C LEU A 757 -21.22 -18.87 24.29
N GLY A 758 -20.06 -18.93 24.95
CA GLY A 758 -18.90 -19.70 24.44
C GLY A 758 -19.23 -21.19 24.33
N ASN A 759 -19.91 -21.76 25.32
CA ASN A 759 -20.36 -23.17 25.30
C ASN A 759 -21.43 -23.40 24.23
N ARG A 760 -22.41 -22.52 24.06
CA ARG A 760 -23.44 -22.64 23.03
C ARG A 760 -22.84 -22.51 21.62
N LEU A 761 -21.86 -21.63 21.44
CA LEU A 761 -21.15 -21.50 20.18
C LEU A 761 -20.33 -22.76 19.88
N TYR A 762 -19.66 -23.34 20.89
CA TYR A 762 -18.95 -24.62 20.76
C TYR A 762 -19.89 -25.75 20.35
N GLU A 763 -21.06 -25.88 21.00
CA GLU A 763 -22.08 -26.87 20.61
C GLU A 763 -22.55 -26.71 19.16
N THR A 764 -22.58 -25.47 18.67
CA THR A 764 -22.91 -25.16 17.25
C THR A 764 -21.84 -25.63 16.28
N VAL A 765 -20.54 -25.53 16.63
CA VAL A 765 -19.44 -25.77 15.70
C VAL A 765 -18.79 -27.14 15.81
N LYS A 766 -18.78 -27.76 17.01
CA LYS A 766 -17.98 -28.94 17.35
C LYS A 766 -18.19 -30.15 16.42
N ASP A 767 -19.42 -30.39 16.00
CA ASP A 767 -19.74 -31.53 15.12
C ASP A 767 -19.71 -31.12 13.64
N LYS A 768 -20.22 -29.95 13.34
CA LYS A 768 -20.36 -29.44 11.98
C LYS A 768 -19.01 -29.10 11.31
N PHE A 769 -18.04 -28.63 12.08
CA PHE A 769 -16.78 -28.12 11.58
C PHE A 769 -15.54 -28.86 12.11
N ALA A 770 -15.72 -29.97 12.82
CA ALA A 770 -14.62 -30.85 13.18
C ALA A 770 -14.06 -31.55 11.92
N LEU A 771 -12.74 -31.52 11.78
CA LEU A 771 -12.06 -32.07 10.61
C LEU A 771 -12.42 -33.53 10.38
N ARG A 772 -12.51 -34.35 11.46
CA ARG A 772 -12.90 -35.77 11.41
C ARG A 772 -14.26 -35.99 10.74
N ASN A 773 -15.25 -35.17 11.04
CA ASN A 773 -16.59 -35.29 10.48
C ASN A 773 -16.64 -34.82 9.02
N VAL A 774 -16.03 -33.69 8.70
CA VAL A 774 -15.96 -33.18 7.34
C VAL A 774 -15.16 -34.13 6.43
N CYS A 775 -14.10 -34.77 6.95
CA CYS A 775 -13.34 -35.78 6.20
C CYS A 775 -14.11 -37.06 5.99
N LYS A 776 -14.93 -37.50 6.97
CA LYS A 776 -15.85 -38.64 6.80
C LYS A 776 -16.81 -38.39 5.63
N ASP A 777 -17.42 -37.21 5.57
CA ASP A 777 -18.32 -36.82 4.48
C ASP A 777 -17.59 -36.74 3.13
N ARG A 778 -16.34 -36.25 3.12
CA ARG A 778 -15.49 -36.24 1.92
C ARG A 778 -15.17 -37.66 1.44
N VAL A 779 -14.87 -38.60 2.33
CA VAL A 779 -14.59 -39.99 1.99
C VAL A 779 -15.81 -40.63 1.32
N GLU A 780 -16.99 -40.50 1.89
CA GLU A 780 -18.24 -41.01 1.28
C GLU A 780 -18.54 -40.33 -0.06
N PHE A 781 -18.29 -39.05 -0.18
CA PHE A 781 -18.39 -38.34 -1.44
C PHE A 781 -17.45 -38.94 -2.50
N PHE A 782 -16.17 -39.18 -2.18
CA PHE A 782 -15.23 -39.77 -3.14
C PHE A 782 -15.61 -41.19 -3.54
N LYS A 783 -16.10 -42.01 -2.62
CA LYS A 783 -16.65 -43.32 -2.91
C LYS A 783 -17.81 -43.26 -3.90
N THR A 784 -18.71 -42.29 -3.71
CA THR A 784 -19.88 -42.10 -4.56
C THR A 784 -19.52 -41.68 -5.98
N ILE A 785 -18.55 -40.76 -6.15
CA ILE A 785 -18.21 -40.25 -7.48
C ILE A 785 -17.30 -41.17 -8.28
N THR A 786 -16.69 -42.19 -7.65
CA THR A 786 -15.80 -43.16 -8.29
C THR A 786 -16.51 -44.47 -8.63
N GLN A 787 -17.71 -44.69 -8.15
CA GLN A 787 -18.63 -45.75 -8.56
C GLN A 787 -19.28 -45.37 -9.91
#